data_2fd4315a0f940686d66c645bce353785
#
_entry.id   2fd4315a0f940686d66c645bce353785
#
_cell.length_a   1.000
_cell.length_b   1.000
_cell.length_c   1.000
_cell.angle_alpha   90.00
_cell.angle_beta   90.00
_cell.angle_gamma   90.00
#
_symmetry.space_group_name_H-M   'P 1'
#
loop_
_entity.id
_entity.type
_entity.pdbx_description
1 polymer ?
#
loop_
_entity_poly.entity_id
_entity_poly.type
_entity_poly.pdbx_seq_one_letter_code
_entity_poly.pdbx_strand_id
1 'polypeptide(L)'
;MFYIKKIRSGISILLALAITHASVTMLNASETDEAASATAYGDWQVVGPAGGDVRVVAIDPKDKNRLYISTLDGQIHTSADGGLSWRLLVNLNKPELILDQLFVDSRDSRSIYASGHRHKDPGGFFRTTDGGATWKESKELKNESIHSMTQSTQDPGILLAGTTNGVWRSTNSGADWEKISSSTMPVNVDSLAMDPRNTSTMYAGTWWRAYKTTDAGKNWRLIKDGMIDDSDVFAVTLDPRNPEHVIASACSGIYESQNGGEKWAKINGIPSQSRRTRDILQHPSIPGTVFAATTEGFWMSSNAGKTWALTTQRNLEINSIAVHPDEPNRVFIGTNNYGVMVSNDGGRNFAQTNDNFTSRFTYSITPDSQQQNRLYAATHNTATGGGFFFVSNDSGRTWQQGRNLDVNRVRVFTVRQDAADPNLMYLGTNIGIFRSVDRGVSWTQLVAQKPVKKPVAKKAVAKKPVTKTLAVVAKTATAAPLVSGRLPAITEKVKVLEPDGKGGMFAGTDNGLYRSSDMAKGWERVTIGGGFNENIFAVHISPARPETIWAGTATSGVLVSRDAGKTWARTGGAVDNIPVSSIATDPKRPDQIYVGTIQTFYLSRDDGKTWIRRGGNLPLGNFTSILINPTNTDEILISSSIETDGGIFISTDAGNKWKRVDTKEMKLPSRRVWSMAFDPQDSTRIFAATHSSGVYKIERTARTAAGM
;
A
#
# COMPACT_ATOMS: atom_id res chain seq x y z
N MET A 1 55.56 7.87 -26.50
CA MET A 1 56.31 8.62 -27.53
C MET A 1 55.83 10.07 -27.45
N PHE A 2 56.76 10.89 -27.01
CA PHE A 2 56.88 12.39 -27.10
C PHE A 2 55.73 13.26 -26.56
N TYR A 3 55.91 13.95 -25.41
CA TYR A 3 56.76 15.17 -25.11
C TYR A 3 56.15 16.41 -25.78
N ILE A 4 55.98 17.61 -25.18
CA ILE A 4 56.72 18.48 -24.24
C ILE A 4 55.83 19.71 -24.01
N LYS A 5 55.76 20.27 -22.93
CA LYS A 5 56.40 21.21 -21.97
C LYS A 5 55.73 22.59 -21.93
N LYS A 6 55.51 22.99 -20.70
CA LYS A 6 55.63 24.31 -20.04
C LYS A 6 56.13 25.49 -20.85
N ILE A 7 55.54 26.67 -20.59
CA ILE A 7 56.30 27.91 -20.21
C ILE A 7 55.42 28.81 -19.30
N ARG A 8 56.09 29.35 -18.30
CA ARG A 8 55.68 30.34 -17.28
C ARG A 8 55.91 31.78 -17.79
N SER A 9 55.20 32.75 -17.20
CA SER A 9 55.57 34.05 -16.59
C SER A 9 54.45 35.04 -16.85
N GLY A 10 53.80 35.73 -15.95
CA GLY A 10 54.31 36.51 -14.84
C GLY A 10 54.34 37.96 -15.24
N ILE A 11 53.35 38.80 -14.85
CA ILE A 11 53.56 40.23 -14.55
C ILE A 11 52.34 40.66 -13.67
N SER A 12 52.69 41.11 -12.48
CA SER A 12 51.84 41.86 -11.56
C SER A 12 51.85 43.34 -11.97
N ILE A 13 50.70 43.98 -12.00
CA ILE A 13 50.58 45.43 -11.90
C ILE A 13 49.48 45.74 -10.89
N LEU A 14 49.93 46.33 -9.76
CA LEU A 14 49.10 47.07 -8.82
C LEU A 14 48.60 48.34 -9.49
N LEU A 15 47.32 48.65 -9.37
CA LEU A 15 46.85 50.02 -9.41
C LEU A 15 45.77 50.21 -8.34
N ALA A 16 46.17 50.94 -7.30
CA ALA A 16 45.23 51.45 -6.29
C ALA A 16 44.64 52.78 -6.83
N LEU A 17 43.29 52.89 -6.79
CA LEU A 17 42.63 54.19 -6.85
C LEU A 17 41.29 54.18 -6.13
N ALA A 18 41.32 54.99 -5.08
CA ALA A 18 40.28 55.82 -4.45
C ALA A 18 38.82 55.29 -4.44
N ILE A 19 38.42 55.01 -3.25
CA ILE A 19 37.05 54.81 -2.78
C ILE A 19 36.33 56.15 -2.75
N THR A 20 35.27 56.32 -3.55
CA THR A 20 34.19 57.26 -3.23
C THR A 20 33.00 56.46 -2.73
N HIS A 21 32.64 56.69 -1.47
CA HIS A 21 31.42 56.15 -0.88
C HIS A 21 30.21 56.77 -1.59
N ALA A 22 29.56 56.01 -2.45
CA ALA A 22 28.17 56.20 -2.79
C ALA A 22 27.37 55.13 -2.06
N SER A 23 26.71 55.53 -0.99
CA SER A 23 25.70 54.71 -0.29
C SER A 23 24.56 54.48 -1.25
N VAL A 24 24.59 53.34 -1.97
CA VAL A 24 23.40 52.79 -2.62
C VAL A 24 22.65 52.09 -1.52
N THR A 25 21.64 52.73 -0.96
CA THR A 25 20.54 52.09 -0.28
C THR A 25 19.89 51.15 -1.30
N MET A 26 20.29 49.89 -1.30
CA MET A 26 19.42 48.85 -1.83
C MET A 26 18.17 48.85 -0.96
N LEU A 27 17.12 49.41 -1.50
CA LEU A 27 15.78 49.10 -1.03
C LEU A 27 15.65 47.55 -1.09
N ASN A 28 15.60 46.96 0.08
CA ASN A 28 14.97 45.66 0.25
C ASN A 28 13.52 45.80 -0.17
N ALA A 29 13.28 45.65 -1.46
CA ALA A 29 11.94 45.46 -1.98
C ALA A 29 11.48 44.10 -1.52
N SER A 30 10.72 44.13 -0.44
CA SER A 30 9.59 43.31 -0.12
C SER A 30 9.75 41.78 -0.05
N GLU A 31 10.17 41.35 1.11
CA GLU A 31 9.60 40.14 1.70
C GLU A 31 8.15 40.34 2.21
N THR A 32 7.56 41.52 2.04
CA THR A 32 6.27 41.90 2.66
C THR A 32 5.06 41.68 1.76
N ASP A 33 5.19 41.38 0.47
CA ASP A 33 4.02 41.10 -0.41
C ASP A 33 3.71 39.62 -0.63
N GLU A 34 4.54 38.67 -0.18
CA GLU A 34 4.20 37.25 -0.19
C GLU A 34 3.29 36.81 0.98
N ALA A 35 3.09 37.65 1.98
CA ALA A 35 2.31 37.33 3.19
C ALA A 35 0.79 37.43 3.02
N ALA A 36 0.30 38.01 1.93
CA ALA A 36 -1.13 38.38 1.82
C ALA A 36 -2.05 37.28 1.24
N SER A 37 -1.57 36.13 0.76
CA SER A 37 -2.42 35.07 0.23
C SER A 37 -1.98 33.63 0.51
N ALA A 38 -1.14 33.39 1.50
CA ALA A 38 -0.79 32.01 1.86
C ALA A 38 -1.96 31.35 2.57
N THR A 39 -2.75 30.55 1.84
CA THR A 39 -3.72 29.64 2.42
C THR A 39 -3.00 28.73 3.41
N ALA A 40 -3.29 28.82 4.71
CA ALA A 40 -2.75 27.90 5.69
C ALA A 40 -3.50 26.58 5.62
N TYR A 41 -2.78 25.48 5.67
CA TYR A 41 -3.35 24.13 5.79
C TYR A 41 -3.14 23.64 7.22
N GLY A 42 -4.12 22.91 7.74
CA GLY A 42 -3.99 22.16 8.98
C GLY A 42 -3.12 20.91 8.82
N ASP A 43 -3.14 20.05 9.84
CA ASP A 43 -2.48 18.73 9.77
C ASP A 43 -3.33 17.75 8.96
N TRP A 44 -2.66 16.82 8.28
CA TRP A 44 -3.31 15.66 7.67
C TRP A 44 -3.92 14.75 8.73
N GLN A 45 -5.18 14.44 8.59
CA GLN A 45 -5.95 13.60 9.51
C GLN A 45 -6.32 12.28 8.84
N VAL A 46 -6.22 11.18 9.61
CA VAL A 46 -6.65 9.86 9.17
C VAL A 46 -8.14 9.86 8.87
N VAL A 47 -8.51 9.28 7.73
CA VAL A 47 -9.90 9.03 7.31
C VAL A 47 -10.17 7.53 7.19
N GLY A 48 -9.18 6.73 6.85
CA GLY A 48 -9.31 5.28 6.71
C GLY A 48 -9.29 4.82 5.25
N PRO A 49 -9.93 3.73 4.87
CA PRO A 49 -10.58 2.71 5.72
C PRO A 49 -9.63 2.09 6.73
N ALA A 50 -10.13 1.78 7.93
CA ALA A 50 -9.33 1.23 9.01
C ALA A 50 -8.69 -0.13 8.65
N GLY A 51 -7.55 -0.45 9.28
CA GLY A 51 -6.77 -1.66 9.00
C GLY A 51 -5.80 -1.49 7.84
N GLY A 52 -5.47 -2.59 7.16
CA GLY A 52 -4.44 -2.66 6.11
C GLY A 52 -3.38 -3.68 6.47
N ASP A 53 -2.18 -3.56 5.94
CA ASP A 53 -1.11 -4.54 6.14
C ASP A 53 -0.35 -4.24 7.42
N VAL A 54 -0.32 -5.22 8.32
CA VAL A 54 0.51 -5.25 9.52
C VAL A 54 1.46 -6.43 9.43
N ARG A 55 2.76 -6.17 9.50
CA ARG A 55 3.79 -7.20 9.36
C ARG A 55 4.14 -7.83 10.70
N VAL A 56 4.33 -7.01 11.74
CA VAL A 56 4.66 -7.47 13.08
C VAL A 56 3.80 -6.73 14.11
N VAL A 57 3.39 -7.45 15.14
CA VAL A 57 2.86 -6.88 16.39
C VAL A 57 3.87 -7.18 17.51
N ALA A 58 4.36 -6.15 18.17
CA ALA A 58 5.28 -6.24 19.29
C ALA A 58 4.67 -5.63 20.55
N ILE A 59 4.80 -6.31 21.68
CA ILE A 59 4.34 -5.83 22.98
C ILE A 59 5.55 -5.41 23.80
N ASP A 60 5.48 -4.24 24.45
CA ASP A 60 6.54 -3.79 25.35
C ASP A 60 6.59 -4.73 26.59
N PRO A 61 7.73 -5.35 26.87
CA PRO A 61 7.85 -6.29 27.98
C PRO A 61 7.70 -5.67 29.37
N LYS A 62 7.84 -4.34 29.50
CA LYS A 62 7.74 -3.59 30.76
C LYS A 62 6.47 -2.76 30.88
N ASP A 63 5.94 -2.24 29.74
CA ASP A 63 4.66 -1.53 29.67
C ASP A 63 3.72 -2.29 28.74
N LYS A 64 3.00 -3.24 29.28
CA LYS A 64 2.18 -4.20 28.53
C LYS A 64 0.95 -3.60 27.84
N ASN A 65 0.58 -2.36 28.18
CA ASN A 65 -0.40 -1.57 27.42
C ASN A 65 0.22 -0.86 26.21
N ARG A 66 1.55 -0.86 26.12
CA ARG A 66 2.27 -0.29 24.99
C ARG A 66 2.58 -1.34 23.96
N LEU A 67 2.03 -1.15 22.78
CA LEU A 67 2.26 -2.02 21.64
C LEU A 67 2.84 -1.22 20.48
N TYR A 68 3.50 -1.95 19.60
CA TYR A 68 4.06 -1.41 18.36
C TYR A 68 3.67 -2.31 17.20
N ILE A 69 3.43 -1.73 16.04
CA ILE A 69 3.23 -2.47 14.80
C ILE A 69 4.12 -1.91 13.70
N SER A 70 4.60 -2.79 12.86
CA SER A 70 5.29 -2.44 11.63
C SER A 70 4.37 -2.65 10.42
N THR A 71 4.57 -1.81 9.41
CA THR A 71 3.80 -1.86 8.17
C THR A 71 4.69 -1.73 6.94
N LEU A 72 4.13 -1.38 5.81
CA LEU A 72 4.84 -1.09 4.56
C LEU A 72 5.46 0.31 4.59
N ASP A 73 6.35 0.58 3.66
CA ASP A 73 7.04 1.87 3.47
C ASP A 73 7.79 2.38 4.72
N GLY A 74 8.27 1.46 5.56
CA GLY A 74 9.09 1.80 6.73
C GLY A 74 8.34 2.51 7.85
N GLN A 75 7.03 2.32 7.97
CA GLN A 75 6.22 2.95 8.99
C GLN A 75 6.09 2.05 10.24
N ILE A 76 6.20 2.67 11.41
CA ILE A 76 5.97 2.05 12.72
C ILE A 76 4.90 2.86 13.44
N HIS A 77 3.86 2.18 13.93
CA HIS A 77 2.81 2.76 14.74
C HIS A 77 2.90 2.24 16.17
N THR A 78 2.35 2.99 17.13
CA THR A 78 2.32 2.61 18.55
C THR A 78 0.93 2.81 19.12
N SER A 79 0.58 1.95 20.05
CA SER A 79 -0.57 2.05 20.95
C SER A 79 -0.07 2.25 22.38
N ALA A 80 -0.84 2.95 23.22
CA ALA A 80 -0.59 3.11 24.64
C ALA A 80 -1.79 2.64 25.51
N ASP A 81 -2.79 2.04 24.88
CA ASP A 81 -4.05 1.61 25.47
C ASP A 81 -4.34 0.12 25.27
N GLY A 82 -3.27 -0.68 25.16
CA GLY A 82 -3.40 -2.12 24.96
C GLY A 82 -3.84 -2.52 23.56
N GLY A 83 -3.57 -1.71 22.56
CA GLY A 83 -3.89 -2.00 21.17
C GLY A 83 -5.30 -1.59 20.75
N LEU A 84 -6.01 -0.77 21.53
CA LEU A 84 -7.35 -0.29 21.16
C LEU A 84 -7.25 0.78 20.07
N SER A 85 -6.32 1.74 20.23
CA SER A 85 -6.08 2.79 19.24
C SER A 85 -4.59 2.92 18.89
N TRP A 86 -4.31 3.50 17.72
CA TRP A 86 -2.96 3.57 17.16
C TRP A 86 -2.61 4.97 16.67
N ARG A 87 -1.34 5.31 16.74
CA ARG A 87 -0.78 6.52 16.13
C ARG A 87 0.53 6.22 15.44
N LEU A 88 0.86 6.97 14.42
CA LEU A 88 2.18 6.89 13.78
C LEU A 88 3.26 7.27 14.81
N LEU A 89 4.24 6.41 15.02
CA LEU A 89 5.44 6.68 15.80
C LEU A 89 6.51 7.31 14.92
N VAL A 90 6.81 6.66 13.80
CA VAL A 90 7.84 7.09 12.84
C VAL A 90 7.56 6.58 11.44
N ASN A 91 7.95 7.37 10.45
CA ASN A 91 8.24 6.91 9.11
C ASN A 91 9.76 6.99 8.90
N LEU A 92 10.42 5.86 8.62
CA LEU A 92 11.86 5.77 8.38
C LEU A 92 12.28 6.41 7.04
N ASN A 93 11.32 6.91 6.24
CA ASN A 93 11.51 7.50 4.92
C ASN A 93 12.27 6.56 3.95
N LYS A 94 11.97 5.28 4.03
CA LYS A 94 12.47 4.23 3.14
C LYS A 94 11.29 3.65 2.36
N PRO A 95 10.95 4.20 1.19
CA PRO A 95 9.87 3.67 0.36
C PRO A 95 10.08 2.19 0.02
N GLU A 96 9.00 1.43 -0.05
CA GLU A 96 9.00 -0.02 -0.28
C GLU A 96 9.69 -0.87 0.81
N LEU A 97 10.12 -0.27 1.91
CA LEU A 97 10.66 -1.03 3.04
C LEU A 97 9.53 -1.79 3.74
N ILE A 98 9.60 -3.10 3.68
CA ILE A 98 8.77 -4.02 4.44
C ILE A 98 9.51 -4.33 5.73
N LEU A 99 8.97 -3.90 6.85
CA LEU A 99 9.57 -4.14 8.17
C LEU A 99 9.09 -5.50 8.70
N ASP A 100 9.84 -6.55 8.41
CA ASP A 100 9.50 -7.92 8.81
C ASP A 100 9.78 -8.21 10.28
N GLN A 101 10.60 -7.40 10.94
CA GLN A 101 10.98 -7.57 12.33
C GLN A 101 10.86 -6.26 13.10
N LEU A 102 10.24 -6.36 14.27
CA LEU A 102 10.05 -5.25 15.21
C LEU A 102 9.97 -5.83 16.62
N PHE A 103 10.81 -5.37 17.54
CA PHE A 103 10.68 -5.73 18.95
C PHE A 103 11.30 -4.68 19.89
N VAL A 104 10.91 -4.71 21.15
CA VAL A 104 11.40 -3.85 22.21
C VAL A 104 12.43 -4.61 23.03
N ASP A 105 13.54 -3.97 23.39
CA ASP A 105 14.55 -4.56 24.27
C ASP A 105 13.91 -4.96 25.62
N SER A 106 14.13 -6.19 26.05
CA SER A 106 13.54 -6.72 27.28
C SER A 106 13.99 -5.99 28.55
N ARG A 107 15.08 -5.20 28.50
CA ARG A 107 15.63 -4.42 29.60
C ARG A 107 15.21 -2.95 29.62
N ASP A 108 14.91 -2.37 28.44
CA ASP A 108 14.66 -0.93 28.29
C ASP A 108 13.60 -0.66 27.21
N SER A 109 12.42 -0.25 27.62
CA SER A 109 11.30 0.11 26.74
C SER A 109 11.59 1.25 25.76
N ARG A 110 12.66 2.03 25.95
CA ARG A 110 13.08 3.07 25.02
C ARG A 110 13.93 2.53 23.87
N SER A 111 14.47 1.31 24.03
CA SER A 111 15.26 0.64 23.00
C SER A 111 14.37 -0.24 22.14
N ILE A 112 14.18 0.15 20.87
CA ILE A 112 13.35 -0.56 19.90
C ILE A 112 14.19 -0.88 18.67
N TYR A 113 14.00 -2.07 18.13
CA TYR A 113 14.71 -2.59 16.98
C TYR A 113 13.74 -2.89 15.86
N ALA A 114 14.09 -2.48 14.63
CA ALA A 114 13.33 -2.76 13.43
C ALA A 114 14.26 -3.16 12.28
N SER A 115 13.85 -4.11 11.47
CA SER A 115 14.57 -4.49 10.27
C SER A 115 13.64 -5.06 9.21
N GLY A 116 14.13 -5.14 7.97
CA GLY A 116 13.31 -5.66 6.91
C GLY A 116 14.05 -5.78 5.59
N HIS A 117 13.26 -5.89 4.53
CA HIS A 117 13.73 -5.99 3.16
C HIS A 117 12.97 -5.04 2.22
N ARG A 118 13.49 -4.85 1.02
CA ARG A 118 12.85 -4.19 -0.11
C ARG A 118 12.89 -5.12 -1.33
N HIS A 119 11.99 -4.91 -2.26
CA HIS A 119 11.90 -5.81 -3.42
C HIS A 119 13.19 -5.82 -4.28
N LYS A 120 13.81 -4.65 -4.46
CA LYS A 120 14.98 -4.48 -5.34
C LYS A 120 16.24 -4.01 -4.63
N ASP A 121 16.10 -3.49 -3.43
CA ASP A 121 17.16 -2.88 -2.67
C ASP A 121 17.24 -3.48 -1.26
N PRO A 122 18.37 -3.36 -0.57
CA PRO A 122 18.49 -3.75 0.83
C PRO A 122 17.50 -3.01 1.74
N GLY A 123 17.04 -3.67 2.80
CA GLY A 123 16.16 -3.11 3.81
C GLY A 123 16.90 -2.43 4.95
N GLY A 124 17.87 -3.12 5.53
CA GLY A 124 18.69 -2.63 6.64
C GLY A 124 18.13 -2.93 8.02
N PHE A 125 18.90 -2.53 9.04
CA PHE A 125 18.58 -2.59 10.45
C PHE A 125 18.55 -1.19 11.05
N PHE A 126 17.51 -0.91 11.84
CA PHE A 126 17.26 0.37 12.49
C PHE A 126 17.06 0.17 13.99
N ARG A 127 17.60 1.07 14.78
CA ARG A 127 17.36 1.09 16.22
C ARG A 127 17.12 2.48 16.76
N THR A 128 16.35 2.57 17.82
CA THR A 128 16.20 3.76 18.67
C THR A 128 16.60 3.40 20.10
N THR A 129 17.03 4.39 20.89
CA THR A 129 17.30 4.27 22.33
C THR A 129 16.59 5.36 23.13
N ASP A 130 15.68 6.08 22.49
CA ASP A 130 14.93 7.20 23.06
C ASP A 130 13.40 7.06 22.87
N GLY A 131 12.93 5.82 22.73
CA GLY A 131 11.50 5.53 22.59
C GLY A 131 10.92 5.86 21.20
N GLY A 132 11.77 5.95 20.18
CA GLY A 132 11.37 6.21 18.80
C GLY A 132 11.44 7.67 18.38
N ALA A 133 11.99 8.57 19.21
CA ALA A 133 12.17 9.97 18.85
C ALA A 133 13.24 10.12 17.75
N THR A 134 14.33 9.34 17.85
CA THR A 134 15.37 9.29 16.82
C THR A 134 15.70 7.83 16.46
N TRP A 135 16.04 7.60 15.20
CA TRP A 135 16.39 6.28 14.69
C TRP A 135 17.74 6.30 13.99
N LYS A 136 18.54 5.25 14.21
CA LYS A 136 19.84 5.06 13.59
C LYS A 136 19.83 3.80 12.76
N GLU A 137 20.29 3.91 11.50
CA GLU A 137 20.54 2.76 10.61
C GLU A 137 21.94 2.18 10.92
N SER A 138 22.07 0.86 10.98
CA SER A 138 23.37 0.18 11.13
C SER A 138 24.24 0.38 9.90
N LYS A 139 25.52 0.62 10.11
CA LYS A 139 26.51 0.75 9.04
C LYS A 139 26.81 -0.61 8.39
N GLU A 140 26.88 -1.66 9.19
CA GLU A 140 27.20 -3.02 8.77
C GLU A 140 26.04 -3.66 8.00
N LEU A 141 24.79 -3.43 8.48
CA LEU A 141 23.59 -4.07 7.94
C LEU A 141 22.80 -3.21 6.94
N LYS A 142 23.23 -2.00 6.61
CA LYS A 142 22.52 -1.10 5.68
C LYS A 142 22.34 -1.69 4.26
N ASN A 143 23.21 -2.62 3.87
CA ASN A 143 23.19 -3.27 2.56
C ASN A 143 22.64 -4.71 2.64
N GLU A 144 21.99 -5.08 3.74
CA GLU A 144 21.40 -6.39 3.94
C GLU A 144 19.87 -6.35 3.83
N SER A 145 19.31 -7.40 3.24
CA SER A 145 17.88 -7.71 3.33
C SER A 145 17.69 -8.66 4.50
N ILE A 146 16.99 -8.21 5.54
CA ILE A 146 16.86 -8.91 6.82
C ILE A 146 15.45 -9.46 6.92
N HIS A 147 15.32 -10.79 7.01
CA HIS A 147 14.04 -11.48 7.08
C HIS A 147 13.70 -11.98 8.49
N SER A 148 14.72 -12.17 9.33
CA SER A 148 14.51 -12.63 10.70
C SER A 148 15.44 -11.98 11.69
N MET A 149 14.96 -11.82 12.93
CA MET A 149 15.76 -11.36 14.07
C MET A 149 15.31 -12.05 15.36
N THR A 150 16.23 -12.21 16.29
CA THR A 150 15.93 -12.68 17.63
C THR A 150 16.84 -12.04 18.67
N GLN A 151 16.33 -11.85 19.89
CA GLN A 151 17.08 -11.38 21.05
C GLN A 151 17.26 -12.55 22.03
N SER A 152 18.44 -12.68 22.60
CA SER A 152 18.67 -13.65 23.67
C SER A 152 17.86 -13.31 24.91
N THR A 153 17.17 -14.29 25.47
CA THR A 153 16.49 -14.16 26.76
C THR A 153 17.46 -14.22 27.94
N GLN A 154 18.60 -14.92 27.79
CA GLN A 154 19.63 -15.04 28.80
C GLN A 154 20.53 -13.79 28.89
N ASP A 155 20.95 -13.29 27.74
CA ASP A 155 21.72 -12.04 27.61
C ASP A 155 21.11 -11.15 26.52
N PRO A 156 20.19 -10.27 26.88
CA PRO A 156 19.49 -9.40 25.94
C PRO A 156 20.39 -8.42 25.16
N GLY A 157 21.69 -8.29 25.52
CA GLY A 157 22.69 -7.61 24.69
C GLY A 157 23.00 -8.32 23.38
N ILE A 158 22.70 -9.64 23.31
CA ILE A 158 22.93 -10.46 22.14
C ILE A 158 21.70 -10.45 21.24
N LEU A 159 21.91 -9.99 20.00
CA LEU A 159 20.94 -10.02 18.91
C LEU A 159 21.48 -10.85 17.76
N LEU A 160 20.59 -11.54 17.04
CA LEU A 160 20.88 -12.16 15.75
C LEU A 160 20.03 -11.53 14.66
N ALA A 161 20.62 -11.43 13.46
CA ALA A 161 19.92 -11.01 12.25
C ALA A 161 20.19 -12.02 11.12
N GLY A 162 19.10 -12.58 10.56
CA GLY A 162 19.13 -13.48 9.42
C GLY A 162 18.88 -12.70 8.14
N THR A 163 19.83 -12.78 7.22
CA THR A 163 19.82 -11.99 5.99
C THR A 163 19.90 -12.89 4.75
N THR A 164 19.71 -12.28 3.59
CA THR A 164 19.97 -12.98 2.31
C THR A 164 21.40 -13.47 2.17
N ASN A 165 22.36 -12.87 2.90
CA ASN A 165 23.78 -13.20 2.83
C ASN A 165 24.29 -14.05 4.01
N GLY A 166 23.43 -14.41 4.97
CA GLY A 166 23.79 -15.26 6.12
C GLY A 166 23.33 -14.70 7.46
N VAL A 167 24.00 -15.11 8.54
CA VAL A 167 23.67 -14.72 9.92
C VAL A 167 24.67 -13.72 10.47
N TRP A 168 24.15 -12.66 11.09
CA TRP A 168 24.90 -11.64 11.79
C TRP A 168 24.55 -11.66 13.27
N ARG A 169 25.52 -11.31 14.12
CA ARG A 169 25.41 -11.26 15.56
C ARG A 169 25.87 -9.91 16.09
N SER A 170 25.11 -9.35 17.03
CA SER A 170 25.54 -8.25 17.90
C SER A 170 25.66 -8.76 19.33
N THR A 171 26.60 -8.22 20.11
CA THR A 171 26.75 -8.46 21.54
C THR A 171 26.55 -7.18 22.37
N ASN A 172 26.16 -6.10 21.74
CA ASN A 172 26.00 -4.77 22.34
C ASN A 172 24.68 -4.09 21.92
N SER A 173 23.59 -4.86 21.90
CA SER A 173 22.23 -4.38 21.61
C SER A 173 22.11 -3.73 20.23
N GLY A 174 22.75 -4.29 19.22
CA GLY A 174 22.67 -3.83 17.83
C GLY A 174 23.47 -2.57 17.55
N ALA A 175 24.43 -2.19 18.42
CA ALA A 175 25.32 -1.07 18.13
C ALA A 175 26.33 -1.42 17.03
N ASP A 176 26.93 -2.60 17.11
CA ASP A 176 27.84 -3.15 16.13
C ASP A 176 27.44 -4.61 15.80
N TRP A 177 27.77 -5.04 14.60
CA TRP A 177 27.38 -6.33 14.07
C TRP A 177 28.57 -7.07 13.43
N GLU A 178 28.64 -8.37 13.68
CA GLU A 178 29.61 -9.28 13.11
C GLU A 178 28.90 -10.41 12.36
N LYS A 179 29.38 -10.74 11.17
CA LYS A 179 28.87 -11.89 10.41
C LYS A 179 29.44 -13.18 10.98
N ILE A 180 28.57 -14.09 11.40
CA ILE A 180 28.93 -15.37 12.03
C ILE A 180 28.58 -16.58 11.17
N SER A 181 28.00 -16.40 9.99
CA SER A 181 27.79 -17.50 9.05
C SER A 181 29.06 -17.82 8.30
N SER A 182 29.38 -19.10 8.21
CA SER A 182 30.54 -19.63 7.43
C SER A 182 30.16 -19.75 5.94
N SER A 183 31.18 -20.02 5.10
CA SER A 183 31.00 -20.32 3.68
C SER A 183 30.22 -21.62 3.41
N THR A 184 30.09 -22.49 4.42
CA THR A 184 29.34 -23.75 4.33
C THR A 184 27.87 -23.64 4.69
N MET A 185 27.46 -22.51 5.29
CA MET A 185 26.06 -22.22 5.58
C MET A 185 25.42 -21.56 4.38
N PRO A 186 24.28 -22.06 3.86
CA PRO A 186 23.55 -21.39 2.81
C PRO A 186 23.10 -19.98 3.21
N VAL A 187 22.92 -19.14 2.21
CA VAL A 187 22.35 -17.81 2.31
C VAL A 187 20.81 -17.88 2.40
N ASN A 188 20.13 -16.73 2.46
CA ASN A 188 18.67 -16.61 2.55
C ASN A 188 18.11 -17.20 3.84
N VAL A 189 18.41 -16.53 4.95
CA VAL A 189 17.99 -16.94 6.29
C VAL A 189 16.63 -16.30 6.61
N ASP A 190 15.56 -17.10 6.57
CA ASP A 190 14.18 -16.66 6.79
C ASP A 190 13.75 -16.70 8.26
N SER A 191 14.40 -17.55 9.06
CA SER A 191 14.07 -17.66 10.48
C SER A 191 15.27 -17.93 11.37
N LEU A 192 15.22 -17.40 12.59
CA LEU A 192 16.25 -17.58 13.63
C LEU A 192 15.58 -17.90 14.97
N ALA A 193 16.19 -18.80 15.71
CA ALA A 193 15.86 -19.06 17.10
C ALA A 193 17.13 -19.29 17.91
N MET A 194 17.09 -18.91 19.18
CA MET A 194 18.20 -19.07 20.13
C MET A 194 17.72 -19.88 21.34
N ASP A 195 18.54 -20.83 21.78
CA ASP A 195 18.21 -21.58 23.00
C ASP A 195 18.17 -20.64 24.21
N PRO A 196 17.05 -20.55 24.94
CA PRO A 196 16.92 -19.64 26.08
C PRO A 196 17.86 -19.96 27.25
N ARG A 197 18.48 -21.15 27.26
CA ARG A 197 19.42 -21.60 28.29
C ARG A 197 20.88 -21.41 27.92
N ASN A 198 21.17 -21.27 26.59
CA ASN A 198 22.55 -21.24 26.10
C ASN A 198 22.64 -20.39 24.83
N THR A 199 23.19 -19.20 24.95
CA THR A 199 23.39 -18.26 23.84
C THR A 199 24.32 -18.75 22.72
N SER A 200 25.07 -19.86 22.95
CA SER A 200 25.91 -20.48 21.92
C SER A 200 25.13 -21.43 21.03
N THR A 201 23.92 -21.86 21.45
CA THR A 201 23.06 -22.74 20.65
C THR A 201 22.02 -21.92 19.90
N MET A 202 22.08 -22.00 18.57
CA MET A 202 21.23 -21.23 17.68
C MET A 202 20.75 -22.09 16.50
N TYR A 203 19.57 -21.73 15.98
CA TYR A 203 18.94 -22.39 14.84
C TYR A 203 18.68 -21.36 13.75
N ALA A 204 18.88 -21.75 12.49
CA ALA A 204 18.59 -20.95 11.32
C ALA A 204 17.79 -21.77 10.30
N GLY A 205 16.59 -21.31 9.97
CA GLY A 205 15.82 -21.77 8.83
C GLY A 205 16.19 -20.96 7.59
N THR A 206 16.44 -21.65 6.48
CA THR A 206 16.87 -21.02 5.22
C THR A 206 15.99 -21.47 4.06
N TRP A 207 16.14 -20.84 2.88
CA TRP A 207 15.52 -21.35 1.65
C TRP A 207 16.02 -22.76 1.27
N TRP A 208 17.01 -23.22 1.99
CA TRP A 208 17.57 -24.55 1.80
C TRP A 208 17.83 -25.24 3.13
N ARG A 209 16.73 -25.70 3.81
CA ARG A 209 16.79 -26.49 5.04
C ARG A 209 17.09 -25.69 6.32
N ALA A 210 17.25 -26.41 7.42
CA ALA A 210 17.58 -25.86 8.72
C ALA A 210 19.01 -26.16 9.14
N TYR A 211 19.61 -25.22 9.85
CA TYR A 211 20.97 -25.29 10.38
C TYR A 211 20.97 -25.06 11.88
N LYS A 212 21.96 -25.65 12.56
CA LYS A 212 22.18 -25.45 14.00
C LYS A 212 23.66 -25.17 14.25
N THR A 213 23.93 -24.31 15.20
CA THR A 213 25.27 -24.16 15.84
C THR A 213 25.17 -24.37 17.33
N THR A 214 26.25 -24.82 17.97
CA THR A 214 26.40 -24.96 19.44
C THR A 214 27.62 -24.22 19.96
N ASP A 215 28.29 -23.45 19.11
CA ASP A 215 29.55 -22.74 19.39
C ASP A 215 29.49 -21.25 19.01
N ALA A 216 28.29 -20.64 19.20
CA ALA A 216 28.02 -19.24 18.94
C ALA A 216 28.22 -18.81 17.46
N GLY A 217 28.00 -19.72 16.52
CA GLY A 217 28.06 -19.46 15.09
C GLY A 217 29.41 -19.68 14.42
N LYS A 218 30.42 -20.19 15.17
CA LYS A 218 31.74 -20.52 14.59
C LYS A 218 31.59 -21.64 13.56
N ASN A 219 30.77 -22.65 13.88
CA ASN A 219 30.45 -23.76 12.99
C ASN A 219 28.94 -23.98 12.92
N TRP A 220 28.42 -24.09 11.72
CA TRP A 220 27.03 -24.40 11.43
C TRP A 220 26.92 -25.77 10.78
N ARG A 221 26.01 -26.59 11.28
CA ARG A 221 25.74 -27.91 10.71
C ARG A 221 24.31 -28.03 10.24
N LEU A 222 24.11 -28.73 9.17
CA LEU A 222 22.81 -29.07 8.62
C LEU A 222 22.07 -30.04 9.56
N ILE A 223 20.79 -29.74 9.86
CA ILE A 223 19.91 -30.57 10.72
C ILE A 223 18.67 -30.97 9.89
N LYS A 224 18.78 -32.04 9.12
CA LYS A 224 17.77 -32.45 8.16
C LYS A 224 17.17 -33.84 8.37
N ASP A 225 17.71 -34.65 9.29
CA ASP A 225 17.28 -36.03 9.44
C ASP A 225 15.78 -36.12 9.75
N GLY A 226 15.01 -36.74 8.84
CA GLY A 226 13.55 -36.82 8.89
C GLY A 226 12.79 -35.67 8.21
N MET A 227 13.47 -34.63 7.69
CA MET A 227 12.86 -33.62 6.79
C MET A 227 13.00 -34.03 5.33
N ILE A 228 12.06 -33.61 4.50
CA ILE A 228 12.19 -33.71 3.03
C ILE A 228 13.35 -32.84 2.57
N ASP A 229 14.17 -33.37 1.65
CA ASP A 229 15.47 -32.80 1.27
C ASP A 229 15.40 -31.39 0.61
N ASP A 230 14.32 -31.04 -0.02
CA ASP A 230 14.13 -29.73 -0.70
C ASP A 230 13.05 -28.92 0.06
N SER A 231 13.42 -28.40 1.22
CA SER A 231 12.48 -27.71 2.11
C SER A 231 13.01 -26.35 2.54
N ASP A 232 12.38 -25.27 2.04
CA ASP A 232 12.51 -23.94 2.64
C ASP A 232 11.94 -23.97 4.05
N VAL A 233 12.67 -23.45 5.04
CA VAL A 233 12.24 -23.38 6.43
C VAL A 233 11.92 -21.94 6.80
N PHE A 234 10.62 -21.62 6.84
CA PHE A 234 10.11 -20.25 7.02
C PHE A 234 10.11 -19.79 8.47
N ALA A 235 9.92 -20.71 9.42
CA ALA A 235 9.87 -20.39 10.84
C ALA A 235 10.38 -21.55 11.70
N VAL A 236 11.09 -21.22 12.78
CA VAL A 236 11.59 -22.16 13.79
C VAL A 236 11.24 -21.61 15.17
N THR A 237 10.68 -22.43 16.03
CA THR A 237 10.36 -22.08 17.42
C THR A 237 10.80 -23.17 18.39
N LEU A 238 11.27 -22.75 19.58
CA LEU A 238 11.65 -23.64 20.68
C LEU A 238 10.60 -23.55 21.79
N ASP A 239 10.30 -24.69 22.44
CA ASP A 239 9.55 -24.65 23.69
C ASP A 239 10.40 -23.98 24.77
N PRO A 240 9.96 -22.84 25.35
CA PRO A 240 10.80 -22.10 26.31
C PRO A 240 11.12 -22.88 27.60
N ARG A 241 10.36 -23.95 27.90
CA ARG A 241 10.59 -24.82 29.06
C ARG A 241 11.35 -26.09 28.72
N ASN A 242 11.25 -26.54 27.48
CA ASN A 242 11.99 -27.70 26.96
C ASN A 242 12.58 -27.36 25.58
N PRO A 243 13.68 -26.62 25.47
CA PRO A 243 14.29 -26.23 24.20
C PRO A 243 14.78 -27.38 23.30
N GLU A 244 14.77 -28.62 23.81
CA GLU A 244 14.95 -29.79 22.96
C GLU A 244 13.73 -30.07 22.07
N HIS A 245 12.55 -29.55 22.45
CA HIS A 245 11.37 -29.58 21.60
C HIS A 245 11.36 -28.38 20.66
N VAL A 246 11.67 -28.64 19.40
CA VAL A 246 11.75 -27.65 18.33
C VAL A 246 10.66 -27.93 17.31
N ILE A 247 9.94 -26.91 16.90
CA ILE A 247 9.00 -26.98 15.78
C ILE A 247 9.50 -26.09 14.65
N ALA A 248 9.50 -26.62 13.43
CA ALA A 248 9.87 -25.90 12.21
C ALA A 248 8.75 -25.97 11.17
N SER A 249 8.45 -24.83 10.58
CA SER A 249 7.55 -24.77 9.42
C SER A 249 8.35 -24.71 8.14
N ALA A 250 8.07 -25.62 7.22
CA ALA A 250 8.73 -25.72 5.93
C ALA A 250 7.73 -25.77 4.77
N CYS A 251 8.18 -25.52 3.54
CA CYS A 251 7.34 -25.64 2.36
C CYS A 251 6.74 -27.05 2.19
N SER A 252 7.44 -28.08 2.71
CA SER A 252 6.99 -29.46 2.69
C SER A 252 6.06 -29.85 3.85
N GLY A 253 5.87 -29.00 4.84
CA GLY A 253 5.00 -29.21 6.01
C GLY A 253 5.58 -28.65 7.30
N ILE A 254 4.91 -28.97 8.42
CA ILE A 254 5.42 -28.66 9.77
C ILE A 254 6.11 -29.91 10.33
N TYR A 255 7.24 -29.71 10.96
CA TYR A 255 8.04 -30.74 11.56
C TYR A 255 8.30 -30.45 13.03
N GLU A 256 8.37 -31.49 13.85
CA GLU A 256 8.81 -31.41 15.24
C GLU A 256 10.07 -32.24 15.47
N SER A 257 10.90 -31.81 16.38
CA SER A 257 12.02 -32.54 16.93
C SER A 257 11.92 -32.54 18.46
N GLN A 258 12.19 -33.68 19.10
CA GLN A 258 12.22 -33.84 20.55
C GLN A 258 13.65 -33.87 21.10
N ASN A 259 14.65 -33.69 20.23
CA ASN A 259 16.09 -33.83 20.54
C ASN A 259 16.89 -32.67 19.92
N GLY A 260 16.37 -31.46 19.97
CA GLY A 260 17.07 -30.25 19.57
C GLY A 260 17.42 -30.22 18.08
N GLY A 261 16.57 -30.77 17.21
CA GLY A 261 16.76 -30.76 15.77
C GLY A 261 17.62 -31.88 15.21
N GLU A 262 18.05 -32.87 16.03
CA GLU A 262 18.85 -34.00 15.54
C GLU A 262 18.01 -34.94 14.65
N LYS A 263 16.72 -35.09 15.00
CA LYS A 263 15.78 -35.89 14.22
C LYS A 263 14.42 -35.21 14.19
N TRP A 264 13.83 -35.19 13.01
CA TRP A 264 12.54 -34.55 12.76
C TRP A 264 11.46 -35.56 12.41
N ALA A 265 10.25 -35.29 12.87
CA ALA A 265 9.05 -35.99 12.49
C ALA A 265 8.03 -35.01 11.92
N LYS A 266 7.40 -35.37 10.80
CA LYS A 266 6.39 -34.50 10.18
C LYS A 266 5.10 -34.49 11.01
N ILE A 267 4.62 -33.29 11.32
CA ILE A 267 3.33 -33.07 11.96
C ILE A 267 2.24 -32.97 10.89
N ASN A 268 1.12 -33.66 11.08
CA ASN A 268 -0.05 -33.61 10.21
C ASN A 268 -1.13 -32.71 10.81
N GLY A 269 -2.09 -32.24 9.95
CA GLY A 269 -3.29 -31.54 10.40
C GLY A 269 -3.49 -30.15 9.83
N ILE A 270 -2.42 -29.48 9.36
CA ILE A 270 -2.54 -28.26 8.55
C ILE A 270 -2.49 -28.65 7.07
N PRO A 271 -3.53 -28.30 6.27
CA PRO A 271 -3.56 -28.63 4.84
C PRO A 271 -2.40 -28.03 4.06
N SER A 272 -2.08 -28.65 2.91
CA SER A 272 -0.97 -28.21 2.07
C SER A 272 -1.08 -26.77 1.56
N GLN A 273 -2.29 -26.27 1.36
CA GLN A 273 -2.55 -24.89 0.93
C GLN A 273 -2.18 -23.87 2.02
N SER A 274 -2.32 -24.26 3.30
CA SER A 274 -2.05 -23.40 4.46
C SER A 274 -0.65 -23.59 5.04
N ARG A 275 0.25 -24.31 4.37
CA ARG A 275 1.58 -24.68 4.92
C ARG A 275 2.56 -23.50 4.96
N ARG A 276 2.38 -22.48 4.16
CA ARG A 276 3.25 -21.32 4.20
C ARG A 276 2.98 -20.53 5.49
N THR A 277 3.64 -20.99 6.55
CA THR A 277 3.52 -20.45 7.90
C THR A 277 4.58 -19.37 8.06
N ARG A 278 4.15 -18.11 8.19
CA ARG A 278 5.05 -16.97 8.35
C ARG A 278 5.57 -16.84 9.76
N ASP A 279 4.76 -17.29 10.72
CA ASP A 279 5.14 -17.30 12.13
C ASP A 279 4.55 -18.53 12.80
N ILE A 280 5.36 -19.18 13.66
CA ILE A 280 4.94 -20.31 14.46
C ILE A 280 5.44 -20.07 15.89
N LEU A 281 4.53 -20.14 16.86
CA LEU A 281 4.81 -19.80 18.23
C LEU A 281 4.36 -20.89 19.18
N GLN A 282 5.30 -21.45 19.94
CA GLN A 282 4.97 -22.25 21.12
C GLN A 282 4.61 -21.29 22.26
N HIS A 283 3.43 -21.48 22.85
CA HIS A 283 2.89 -20.54 23.80
C HIS A 283 3.81 -20.38 25.03
N PRO A 284 4.21 -19.14 25.41
CA PRO A 284 5.23 -18.92 26.42
C PRO A 284 4.85 -19.42 27.81
N SER A 285 3.55 -19.47 28.15
CA SER A 285 3.07 -19.84 29.49
C SER A 285 2.11 -21.02 29.56
N ILE A 286 1.44 -21.40 28.41
CA ILE A 286 0.49 -22.53 28.39
C ILE A 286 1.15 -23.73 27.67
N PRO A 287 1.51 -24.81 28.43
CA PRO A 287 2.16 -25.98 27.85
C PRO A 287 1.35 -26.63 26.74
N GLY A 288 2.03 -27.07 25.69
CA GLY A 288 1.44 -27.80 24.56
C GLY A 288 0.54 -26.97 23.66
N THR A 289 0.38 -25.67 23.93
CA THR A 289 -0.32 -24.76 23.00
C THR A 289 0.67 -24.24 21.98
N VAL A 290 0.31 -24.39 20.70
CA VAL A 290 1.12 -23.92 19.56
C VAL A 290 0.20 -23.16 18.61
N PHE A 291 0.65 -22.01 18.15
CA PHE A 291 -0.03 -21.16 17.16
C PHE A 291 0.74 -21.16 15.85
N ALA A 292 0.01 -21.10 14.73
CA ALA A 292 0.60 -20.96 13.41
C ALA A 292 -0.14 -19.88 12.61
N ALA A 293 0.58 -18.83 12.25
CA ALA A 293 0.16 -17.76 11.35
C ALA A 293 0.43 -18.18 9.91
N THR A 294 -0.62 -18.40 9.13
CA THR A 294 -0.49 -18.95 7.78
C THR A 294 -1.08 -18.02 6.71
N THR A 295 -0.80 -18.33 5.46
CA THR A 295 -1.46 -17.66 4.31
C THR A 295 -2.95 -18.00 4.20
N GLU A 296 -3.43 -19.01 4.93
CA GLU A 296 -4.84 -19.42 4.96
C GLU A 296 -5.38 -19.56 6.40
N GLY A 297 -5.27 -18.50 7.18
CA GLY A 297 -5.85 -18.40 8.50
C GLY A 297 -4.93 -18.71 9.66
N PHE A 298 -5.49 -18.62 10.86
CA PHE A 298 -4.84 -18.90 12.13
C PHE A 298 -5.16 -20.32 12.58
N TRP A 299 -4.12 -21.10 12.79
CA TRP A 299 -4.21 -22.47 13.26
C TRP A 299 -3.70 -22.58 14.69
N MET A 300 -4.42 -23.36 15.49
CA MET A 300 -4.11 -23.58 16.90
C MET A 300 -4.04 -25.06 17.21
N SER A 301 -3.05 -25.46 17.98
CA SER A 301 -2.92 -26.77 18.61
C SER A 301 -2.92 -26.61 20.13
N SER A 302 -3.55 -27.51 20.84
CA SER A 302 -3.53 -27.61 22.32
C SER A 302 -2.79 -28.85 22.82
N ASN A 303 -2.12 -29.60 21.93
CA ASN A 303 -1.45 -30.85 22.23
C ASN A 303 -0.07 -30.95 21.55
N ALA A 304 0.70 -29.88 21.64
CA ALA A 304 2.08 -29.76 21.14
C ALA A 304 2.19 -30.06 19.63
N GLY A 305 1.22 -29.59 18.83
CA GLY A 305 1.22 -29.74 17.38
C GLY A 305 0.67 -31.06 16.83
N LYS A 306 0.22 -31.98 17.67
CA LYS A 306 -0.29 -33.29 17.20
C LYS A 306 -1.60 -33.17 16.44
N THR A 307 -2.48 -32.23 16.81
CA THR A 307 -3.68 -31.88 16.08
C THR A 307 -3.87 -30.37 16.00
N TRP A 308 -4.50 -29.90 14.92
CA TRP A 308 -4.67 -28.50 14.65
C TRP A 308 -6.11 -28.13 14.29
N ALA A 309 -6.56 -26.98 14.78
CA ALA A 309 -7.85 -26.39 14.44
C ALA A 309 -7.66 -25.03 13.79
N LEU A 310 -8.37 -24.78 12.70
CA LEU A 310 -8.47 -23.46 12.08
C LEU A 310 -9.50 -22.63 12.85
N THR A 311 -9.12 -21.47 13.37
CA THR A 311 -10.00 -20.63 14.19
C THR A 311 -10.44 -19.34 13.49
N THR A 312 -9.89 -19.02 12.33
CA THR A 312 -10.27 -17.87 11.50
C THR A 312 -10.81 -18.30 10.14
N GLN A 313 -11.20 -17.34 9.33
CA GLN A 313 -11.52 -17.58 7.93
C GLN A 313 -10.25 -17.93 7.14
N ARG A 314 -10.36 -18.81 6.12
CA ARG A 314 -9.22 -19.22 5.28
C ARG A 314 -8.64 -18.11 4.42
N ASN A 315 -9.39 -17.09 4.09
CA ASN A 315 -8.93 -15.96 3.29
C ASN A 315 -8.20 -14.88 4.10
N LEU A 316 -7.94 -15.13 5.37
CA LEU A 316 -7.16 -14.25 6.24
C LEU A 316 -5.69 -14.66 6.20
N GLU A 317 -4.85 -13.84 5.59
CA GLU A 317 -3.40 -14.02 5.58
C GLU A 317 -2.78 -13.33 6.80
N ILE A 318 -2.05 -14.10 7.60
CA ILE A 318 -1.50 -13.66 8.88
C ILE A 318 0.02 -13.63 8.82
N ASN A 319 0.61 -12.55 9.32
CA ASN A 319 2.05 -12.30 9.24
C ASN A 319 2.78 -12.57 10.55
N SER A 320 2.15 -12.30 11.71
CA SER A 320 2.80 -12.39 13.01
C SER A 320 1.81 -12.72 14.12
N ILE A 321 2.34 -13.25 15.23
CA ILE A 321 1.62 -13.60 16.45
C ILE A 321 2.33 -12.96 17.64
N ALA A 322 1.55 -12.34 18.54
CA ALA A 322 2.07 -11.88 19.83
C ALA A 322 1.10 -12.29 20.93
N VAL A 323 1.64 -12.93 21.99
CA VAL A 323 0.88 -13.30 23.19
C VAL A 323 1.14 -12.27 24.27
N HIS A 324 0.09 -11.76 24.90
CA HIS A 324 0.23 -10.82 26.00
C HIS A 324 0.91 -11.50 27.20
N PRO A 325 1.98 -10.93 27.77
CA PRO A 325 2.78 -11.61 28.77
C PRO A 325 2.04 -11.92 30.10
N ASP A 326 1.09 -11.06 30.52
CA ASP A 326 0.31 -11.25 31.75
C ASP A 326 -1.09 -11.82 31.52
N GLU A 327 -1.58 -11.77 30.29
CA GLU A 327 -2.90 -12.25 29.87
C GLU A 327 -2.73 -13.36 28.84
N PRO A 328 -2.44 -14.61 29.24
CA PRO A 328 -2.08 -15.68 28.30
C PRO A 328 -3.14 -15.98 27.22
N ASN A 329 -4.40 -15.67 27.51
CA ASN A 329 -5.49 -15.83 26.55
C ASN A 329 -5.63 -14.64 25.58
N ARG A 330 -4.87 -13.55 25.81
CA ARG A 330 -4.89 -12.40 24.91
C ARG A 330 -3.81 -12.53 23.85
N VAL A 331 -4.26 -12.77 22.63
CA VAL A 331 -3.41 -13.04 21.47
C VAL A 331 -3.66 -12.01 20.42
N PHE A 332 -2.60 -11.35 19.94
CA PHE A 332 -2.65 -10.41 18.83
C PHE A 332 -2.10 -11.06 17.57
N ILE A 333 -2.68 -10.73 16.44
CA ILE A 333 -2.17 -11.11 15.12
C ILE A 333 -2.08 -9.90 14.20
N GLY A 334 -0.98 -9.82 13.47
CA GLY A 334 -0.79 -8.89 12.35
C GLY A 334 -1.22 -9.54 11.05
N THR A 335 -2.03 -8.86 10.26
CA THR A 335 -2.65 -9.46 9.06
C THR A 335 -2.40 -8.63 7.80
N ASN A 336 -2.52 -9.27 6.64
CA ASN A 336 -2.68 -8.53 5.39
C ASN A 336 -4.13 -8.03 5.27
N ASN A 337 -4.28 -6.75 4.95
CA ASN A 337 -5.54 -6.04 4.68
C ASN A 337 -6.47 -5.79 5.88
N TYR A 338 -6.41 -6.55 6.98
CA TYR A 338 -7.36 -6.42 8.09
C TYR A 338 -6.72 -5.75 9.33
N GLY A 339 -5.44 -5.38 9.25
CA GLY A 339 -4.71 -4.70 10.32
C GLY A 339 -4.37 -5.62 11.48
N VAL A 340 -4.51 -5.10 12.69
CA VAL A 340 -4.36 -5.85 13.93
C VAL A 340 -5.68 -6.48 14.32
N MET A 341 -5.63 -7.74 14.71
CA MET A 341 -6.76 -8.41 15.35
C MET A 341 -6.34 -8.97 16.70
N VAL A 342 -7.27 -8.98 17.65
CA VAL A 342 -7.04 -9.46 19.02
C VAL A 342 -8.05 -10.55 19.37
N SER A 343 -7.55 -11.58 20.04
CA SER A 343 -8.33 -12.61 20.73
C SER A 343 -8.16 -12.44 22.23
N ASN A 344 -9.24 -12.62 23.00
CA ASN A 344 -9.21 -12.65 24.46
C ASN A 344 -9.55 -14.05 24.99
N ASP A 345 -9.63 -15.05 24.13
CA ASP A 345 -10.02 -16.42 24.44
C ASP A 345 -8.99 -17.47 23.98
N GLY A 346 -7.72 -17.06 23.88
CA GLY A 346 -6.61 -17.94 23.53
C GLY A 346 -6.55 -18.30 22.06
N GLY A 347 -6.95 -17.38 21.17
CA GLY A 347 -6.86 -17.57 19.72
C GLY A 347 -8.07 -18.27 19.09
N ARG A 348 -9.19 -18.44 19.81
CA ARG A 348 -10.39 -19.09 19.29
C ARG A 348 -11.25 -18.14 18.47
N ASN A 349 -11.38 -16.88 18.90
CA ASN A 349 -12.10 -15.85 18.17
C ASN A 349 -11.26 -14.58 18.13
N PHE A 350 -11.32 -13.86 17.00
CA PHE A 350 -10.57 -12.61 16.79
C PHE A 350 -11.49 -11.47 16.38
N ALA A 351 -11.24 -10.28 16.94
CA ALA A 351 -11.88 -9.03 16.57
C ALA A 351 -10.81 -8.02 16.07
N GLN A 352 -11.17 -7.16 15.12
CA GLN A 352 -10.27 -6.09 14.66
C GLN A 352 -10.10 -5.02 15.73
N THR A 353 -8.88 -4.48 15.85
CA THR A 353 -8.53 -3.41 16.77
C THR A 353 -7.67 -2.37 16.03
N ASN A 354 -8.30 -1.56 15.19
CA ASN A 354 -7.65 -0.67 14.22
C ASN A 354 -8.09 0.79 14.38
N ASP A 355 -8.51 1.22 15.56
CA ASP A 355 -8.95 2.60 15.73
C ASP A 355 -7.81 3.57 15.43
N ASN A 356 -8.12 4.61 14.65
CA ASN A 356 -7.19 5.62 14.16
C ASN A 356 -5.96 5.05 13.40
N PHE A 357 -6.10 3.88 12.76
CA PHE A 357 -5.05 3.22 12.00
C PHE A 357 -5.49 2.81 10.61
N THR A 358 -4.68 3.14 9.62
CA THR A 358 -4.80 2.61 8.26
C THR A 358 -3.41 2.48 7.61
N SER A 359 -3.16 1.34 6.99
CA SER A 359 -1.98 1.08 6.13
C SER A 359 -2.40 0.51 4.76
N ARG A 360 -3.60 0.87 4.30
CA ARG A 360 -4.14 0.36 3.04
C ARG A 360 -3.51 1.03 1.83
N PHE A 361 -3.25 0.26 0.80
CA PHE A 361 -3.00 0.79 -0.53
C PHE A 361 -4.34 1.22 -1.15
N THR A 362 -4.56 2.53 -1.25
CA THR A 362 -5.81 3.11 -1.74
C THR A 362 -5.59 3.76 -3.11
N TYR A 363 -6.29 3.25 -4.13
CA TYR A 363 -6.21 3.77 -5.50
C TYR A 363 -7.08 5.00 -5.73
N SER A 364 -8.25 5.05 -5.10
CA SER A 364 -9.24 6.08 -5.36
C SER A 364 -9.98 6.46 -4.09
N ILE A 365 -10.19 7.75 -3.93
CA ILE A 365 -11.11 8.36 -2.97
C ILE A 365 -12.11 9.23 -3.74
N THR A 366 -13.39 9.05 -3.48
CA THR A 366 -14.46 9.80 -4.12
C THR A 366 -15.46 10.23 -3.06
N PRO A 367 -15.56 11.52 -2.71
CA PRO A 367 -16.66 12.04 -1.91
C PRO A 367 -17.98 11.97 -2.68
N ASP A 368 -19.09 11.73 -1.99
CA ASP A 368 -20.42 11.73 -2.61
C ASP A 368 -20.80 13.14 -3.08
N SER A 369 -21.36 13.23 -4.29
CA SER A 369 -21.70 14.51 -4.92
C SER A 369 -22.81 15.30 -4.21
N GLN A 370 -23.62 14.64 -3.35
CA GLN A 370 -24.77 15.26 -2.67
C GLN A 370 -24.77 15.06 -1.14
N GLN A 371 -24.09 14.03 -0.62
CA GLN A 371 -24.06 13.71 0.81
C GLN A 371 -22.70 14.01 1.42
N GLN A 372 -22.59 15.12 2.14
CA GLN A 372 -21.33 15.66 2.67
C GLN A 372 -20.50 14.67 3.51
N ASN A 373 -21.14 13.77 4.25
CA ASN A 373 -20.43 12.84 5.12
C ASN A 373 -20.17 11.48 4.46
N ARG A 374 -20.52 11.34 3.18
CA ARG A 374 -20.41 10.06 2.48
C ARG A 374 -19.16 10.02 1.60
N LEU A 375 -18.38 8.96 1.79
CA LEU A 375 -17.11 8.75 1.08
C LEU A 375 -17.06 7.35 0.50
N TYR A 376 -16.36 7.21 -0.62
CA TYR A 376 -16.10 5.94 -1.28
C TYR A 376 -14.61 5.74 -1.46
N ALA A 377 -14.07 4.60 -1.04
CA ALA A 377 -12.66 4.28 -1.19
C ALA A 377 -12.47 2.91 -1.89
N ALA A 378 -11.56 2.87 -2.86
CA ALA A 378 -11.14 1.65 -3.51
C ALA A 378 -9.71 1.31 -3.10
N THR A 379 -9.51 0.14 -2.49
CA THR A 379 -8.21 -0.28 -1.99
C THR A 379 -7.73 -1.57 -2.63
N HIS A 380 -6.43 -1.80 -2.61
CA HIS A 380 -5.82 -3.03 -3.10
C HIS A 380 -5.92 -4.15 -2.05
N ASN A 381 -6.10 -5.38 -2.51
CA ASN A 381 -5.90 -6.58 -1.71
C ASN A 381 -4.48 -7.09 -1.97
N THR A 382 -3.57 -6.81 -1.05
CA THR A 382 -2.14 -7.13 -1.19
C THR A 382 -1.87 -8.64 -1.15
N ALA A 383 -2.75 -9.42 -0.54
CA ALA A 383 -2.63 -10.87 -0.47
C ALA A 383 -2.92 -11.56 -1.81
N THR A 384 -3.90 -11.08 -2.58
CA THR A 384 -4.40 -11.80 -3.77
C THR A 384 -4.28 -11.03 -5.08
N GLY A 385 -4.00 -9.72 -4.99
CA GLY A 385 -3.98 -8.85 -6.16
C GLY A 385 -5.38 -8.36 -6.60
N GLY A 386 -6.44 -8.70 -5.89
CA GLY A 386 -7.78 -8.14 -6.03
C GLY A 386 -7.91 -6.78 -5.34
N GLY A 387 -9.06 -6.47 -4.76
CA GLY A 387 -9.29 -5.21 -4.06
C GLY A 387 -10.59 -5.16 -3.28
N PHE A 388 -10.70 -4.13 -2.46
CA PHE A 388 -11.89 -3.85 -1.69
C PHE A 388 -12.50 -2.52 -2.16
N PHE A 389 -13.80 -2.42 -2.04
CA PHE A 389 -14.52 -1.16 -2.15
C PHE A 389 -15.22 -0.89 -0.83
N PHE A 390 -15.08 0.31 -0.32
CA PHE A 390 -15.64 0.72 0.97
C PHE A 390 -16.52 1.95 0.83
N VAL A 391 -17.54 2.02 1.68
CA VAL A 391 -18.45 3.16 1.84
C VAL A 391 -18.41 3.62 3.29
N SER A 392 -18.22 4.91 3.50
CA SER A 392 -18.41 5.58 4.78
C SER A 392 -19.63 6.52 4.70
N ASN A 393 -20.37 6.64 5.81
CA ASN A 393 -21.51 7.57 5.94
C ASN A 393 -21.30 8.61 7.05
N ASP A 394 -20.10 8.68 7.61
CA ASP A 394 -19.76 9.48 8.79
C ASP A 394 -18.39 10.18 8.65
N SER A 395 -18.09 10.65 7.43
CA SER A 395 -16.82 11.32 7.09
C SER A 395 -15.57 10.48 7.31
N GLY A 396 -15.70 9.16 7.17
CA GLY A 396 -14.59 8.22 7.24
C GLY A 396 -14.28 7.70 8.65
N ARG A 397 -15.14 7.94 9.65
CA ARG A 397 -14.97 7.35 10.99
C ARG A 397 -15.18 5.84 10.96
N THR A 398 -16.23 5.41 10.24
CA THR A 398 -16.51 3.99 10.01
C THR A 398 -16.66 3.69 8.53
N TRP A 399 -16.33 2.47 8.14
CA TRP A 399 -16.37 2.03 6.75
C TRP A 399 -17.04 0.66 6.63
N GLN A 400 -17.88 0.52 5.63
CA GLN A 400 -18.54 -0.73 5.28
C GLN A 400 -18.04 -1.21 3.93
N GLN A 401 -17.72 -2.49 3.83
CA GLN A 401 -17.31 -3.10 2.57
C GLN A 401 -18.50 -3.25 1.61
N GLY A 402 -18.33 -2.84 0.37
CA GLY A 402 -19.31 -3.06 -0.70
C GLY A 402 -19.54 -4.56 -0.95
N ARG A 403 -20.80 -4.94 -1.10
CA ARG A 403 -21.21 -6.33 -1.28
C ARG A 403 -21.14 -6.76 -2.76
N ASN A 404 -21.05 -8.07 -2.97
CA ASN A 404 -21.06 -8.72 -4.30
C ASN A 404 -19.86 -8.36 -5.17
N LEU A 405 -18.72 -8.01 -4.55
CA LEU A 405 -17.41 -7.92 -5.18
C LEU A 405 -16.54 -9.06 -4.67
N ASP A 406 -15.95 -9.83 -5.57
CA ASP A 406 -14.94 -10.82 -5.19
C ASP A 406 -13.63 -10.12 -4.90
N VAL A 407 -13.36 -9.87 -3.62
CA VAL A 407 -12.19 -9.13 -3.14
C VAL A 407 -10.85 -9.77 -3.51
N ASN A 408 -10.86 -11.05 -3.86
CA ASN A 408 -9.66 -11.78 -4.26
C ASN A 408 -9.33 -11.64 -5.75
N ARG A 409 -10.32 -11.25 -6.56
CA ARG A 409 -10.19 -11.20 -8.03
C ARG A 409 -10.46 -9.84 -8.64
N VAL A 410 -11.36 -9.05 -8.04
CA VAL A 410 -11.79 -7.76 -8.60
C VAL A 410 -10.95 -6.64 -8.03
N ARG A 411 -10.12 -6.00 -8.86
CA ARG A 411 -9.36 -4.80 -8.51
C ARG A 411 -10.06 -3.58 -9.10
N VAL A 412 -10.37 -2.60 -8.26
CA VAL A 412 -11.01 -1.35 -8.66
C VAL A 412 -9.95 -0.28 -8.94
N PHE A 413 -9.97 0.34 -10.11
CA PHE A 413 -9.06 1.42 -10.50
C PHE A 413 -9.72 2.79 -10.47
N THR A 414 -11.01 2.88 -10.79
CA THR A 414 -11.75 4.13 -10.85
C THR A 414 -13.17 3.95 -10.34
N VAL A 415 -13.68 4.99 -9.70
CA VAL A 415 -15.04 5.08 -9.17
C VAL A 415 -15.70 6.30 -9.79
N ARG A 416 -16.92 6.17 -10.29
CA ARG A 416 -17.72 7.29 -10.78
C ARG A 416 -19.15 7.19 -10.27
N GLN A 417 -19.67 8.30 -9.77
CA GLN A 417 -21.06 8.48 -9.44
C GLN A 417 -21.76 9.15 -10.61
N ASP A 418 -22.98 8.74 -10.91
CA ASP A 418 -23.79 9.40 -11.92
C ASP A 418 -24.25 10.78 -11.43
N ALA A 419 -24.15 11.80 -12.30
CA ALA A 419 -24.46 13.16 -11.91
C ALA A 419 -25.98 13.43 -11.78
N ALA A 420 -26.80 12.70 -12.54
CA ALA A 420 -28.24 12.84 -12.54
C ALA A 420 -28.92 11.99 -11.46
N ASP A 421 -28.42 10.76 -11.26
CA ASP A 421 -28.89 9.86 -10.20
C ASP A 421 -27.71 9.37 -9.35
N PRO A 422 -27.43 10.00 -8.21
CA PRO A 422 -26.32 9.62 -7.33
C PRO A 422 -26.42 8.21 -6.73
N ASN A 423 -27.57 7.53 -6.83
CA ASN A 423 -27.67 6.12 -6.46
C ASN A 423 -26.97 5.21 -7.47
N LEU A 424 -26.82 5.68 -8.72
CA LEU A 424 -26.07 4.99 -9.76
C LEU A 424 -24.58 5.25 -9.63
N MET A 425 -23.82 4.19 -9.54
CA MET A 425 -22.37 4.28 -9.49
C MET A 425 -21.74 3.22 -10.40
N TYR A 426 -20.54 3.49 -10.86
CA TYR A 426 -19.78 2.62 -11.77
C TYR A 426 -18.35 2.44 -11.27
N LEU A 427 -17.86 1.21 -11.33
CA LEU A 427 -16.45 0.87 -11.09
C LEU A 427 -15.80 0.41 -12.39
N GLY A 428 -14.64 0.98 -12.71
CA GLY A 428 -13.72 0.42 -13.67
C GLY A 428 -12.77 -0.54 -12.96
N THR A 429 -12.69 -1.78 -13.45
CA THR A 429 -11.96 -2.86 -12.79
C THR A 429 -11.03 -3.59 -13.76
N ASN A 430 -10.24 -4.53 -13.24
CA ASN A 430 -9.40 -5.42 -14.05
C ASN A 430 -10.19 -6.42 -14.92
N ILE A 431 -11.48 -6.57 -14.70
CA ILE A 431 -12.34 -7.52 -15.41
C ILE A 431 -13.61 -6.86 -15.97
N GLY A 432 -13.53 -5.58 -16.31
CA GLY A 432 -14.62 -4.81 -16.88
C GLY A 432 -15.29 -3.85 -15.89
N ILE A 433 -16.58 -3.60 -16.09
CA ILE A 433 -17.32 -2.57 -15.38
C ILE A 433 -18.35 -3.21 -14.43
N PHE A 434 -18.45 -2.66 -13.23
CA PHE A 434 -19.50 -2.97 -12.27
C PHE A 434 -20.42 -1.75 -12.07
N ARG A 435 -21.69 -2.01 -11.80
CA ARG A 435 -22.72 -1.00 -11.52
C ARG A 435 -23.32 -1.23 -10.15
N SER A 436 -23.54 -0.17 -9.42
CA SER A 436 -24.37 -0.09 -8.23
C SER A 436 -25.62 0.74 -8.52
N VAL A 437 -26.74 0.43 -7.87
CA VAL A 437 -28.00 1.20 -7.87
C VAL A 437 -28.41 1.64 -6.47
N ASP A 438 -27.53 1.43 -5.49
CA ASP A 438 -27.75 1.69 -4.06
C ASP A 438 -26.57 2.45 -3.42
N ARG A 439 -26.00 3.40 -4.19
CA ARG A 439 -24.87 4.25 -3.77
C ARG A 439 -23.67 3.43 -3.28
N GLY A 440 -23.29 2.40 -4.00
CA GLY A 440 -22.08 1.62 -3.73
C GLY A 440 -22.20 0.56 -2.64
N VAL A 441 -23.39 0.33 -2.08
CA VAL A 441 -23.60 -0.71 -1.05
C VAL A 441 -23.50 -2.10 -1.65
N SER A 442 -24.00 -2.29 -2.88
CA SER A 442 -23.88 -3.56 -3.61
C SER A 442 -23.54 -3.34 -5.08
N TRP A 443 -22.91 -4.33 -5.69
CA TRP A 443 -22.37 -4.23 -7.03
C TRP A 443 -22.78 -5.41 -7.91
N THR A 444 -22.99 -5.13 -9.19
CA THR A 444 -23.30 -6.11 -10.21
C THR A 444 -22.43 -5.87 -11.45
N GLN A 445 -21.77 -6.92 -11.94
CA GLN A 445 -20.94 -6.82 -13.14
C GLN A 445 -21.83 -6.61 -14.38
N LEU A 446 -21.46 -5.65 -15.24
CA LEU A 446 -22.08 -5.50 -16.56
C LEU A 446 -21.48 -6.54 -17.49
N VAL A 447 -22.33 -7.48 -17.97
CA VAL A 447 -21.93 -8.55 -18.89
C VAL A 447 -22.75 -8.55 -20.16
N ALA A 448 -22.19 -9.04 -21.28
CA ALA A 448 -22.91 -9.17 -22.54
C ALA A 448 -24.04 -10.19 -22.41
N GLN A 449 -25.17 -9.93 -23.10
CA GLN A 449 -26.25 -10.90 -23.19
C GLN A 449 -25.77 -12.16 -23.94
N LYS A 450 -25.87 -13.31 -23.30
CA LYS A 450 -25.83 -14.59 -24.03
C LYS A 450 -27.10 -14.69 -24.86
N PRO A 451 -27.01 -15.06 -26.15
CA PRO A 451 -28.21 -15.30 -26.94
C PRO A 451 -29.10 -16.34 -26.21
N VAL A 452 -30.32 -15.95 -25.92
CA VAL A 452 -31.29 -16.88 -25.32
C VAL A 452 -31.54 -17.96 -26.38
N LYS A 453 -30.99 -19.14 -26.17
CA LYS A 453 -31.41 -20.32 -26.96
C LYS A 453 -32.92 -20.49 -26.71
N LYS A 454 -33.73 -20.28 -27.75
CA LYS A 454 -35.18 -20.59 -27.69
C LYS A 454 -35.32 -21.98 -27.09
N PRO A 455 -36.15 -22.17 -26.07
CA PRO A 455 -36.38 -23.51 -25.51
C PRO A 455 -36.87 -24.41 -26.63
N VAL A 456 -36.11 -25.43 -26.96
CA VAL A 456 -36.62 -26.52 -27.80
C VAL A 456 -37.67 -27.21 -26.93
N ALA A 457 -38.95 -27.13 -27.35
CA ALA A 457 -40.05 -27.78 -26.66
C ALA A 457 -39.80 -29.30 -26.62
N LYS A 458 -39.31 -29.78 -25.48
CA LYS A 458 -39.25 -31.22 -25.22
C LYS A 458 -40.65 -31.70 -24.92
N LYS A 459 -41.15 -32.63 -25.77
CA LYS A 459 -42.37 -33.39 -25.51
C LYS A 459 -42.31 -34.01 -24.10
N ALA A 460 -43.28 -33.70 -23.28
CA ALA A 460 -43.39 -34.18 -21.92
C ALA A 460 -43.56 -35.70 -21.92
N VAL A 461 -42.60 -36.39 -21.31
CA VAL A 461 -42.75 -37.78 -20.88
C VAL A 461 -43.01 -37.73 -19.38
N ALA A 462 -44.24 -38.10 -18.99
CA ALA A 462 -44.66 -38.18 -17.61
C ALA A 462 -43.84 -39.24 -16.86
N LYS A 463 -43.15 -38.87 -15.79
CA LYS A 463 -42.57 -39.75 -14.79
C LYS A 463 -43.11 -39.39 -13.40
N LYS A 464 -43.52 -40.48 -12.68
CA LYS A 464 -44.11 -40.48 -11.33
C LYS A 464 -43.24 -39.80 -10.28
N PRO A 465 -43.82 -39.25 -9.20
CA PRO A 465 -43.10 -38.53 -8.16
C PRO A 465 -42.34 -39.48 -7.23
N VAL A 466 -41.06 -39.15 -6.98
CA VAL A 466 -40.27 -39.70 -5.87
C VAL A 466 -40.02 -38.58 -4.89
N THR A 467 -40.62 -38.66 -3.73
CA THR A 467 -40.40 -37.79 -2.59
C THR A 467 -38.97 -38.00 -2.05
N LYS A 468 -38.13 -37.00 -2.17
CA LYS A 468 -36.88 -36.88 -1.38
C LYS A 468 -36.86 -35.52 -0.67
N THR A 469 -36.85 -35.61 0.65
CA THR A 469 -36.65 -34.50 1.56
C THR A 469 -35.32 -33.83 1.27
N LEU A 470 -35.33 -32.59 0.83
CA LEU A 470 -34.14 -31.79 0.61
C LEU A 470 -33.89 -30.87 1.83
N ALA A 471 -32.77 -31.09 2.47
CA ALA A 471 -32.20 -30.11 3.41
C ALA A 471 -31.92 -28.82 2.65
N VAL A 472 -32.57 -27.74 3.06
CA VAL A 472 -32.34 -26.40 2.50
C VAL A 472 -31.02 -25.86 3.08
N VAL A 473 -29.94 -25.99 2.33
CA VAL A 473 -28.77 -25.18 2.52
C VAL A 473 -29.08 -23.83 1.88
N ALA A 474 -29.25 -22.80 2.69
CA ALA A 474 -29.39 -21.42 2.21
C ALA A 474 -28.14 -21.01 1.44
N LYS A 475 -28.16 -21.15 0.12
CA LYS A 475 -27.24 -20.46 -0.77
C LYS A 475 -27.56 -18.98 -0.67
N THR A 476 -26.63 -18.19 -0.15
CA THR A 476 -26.63 -16.73 -0.34
C THR A 476 -26.76 -16.46 -1.83
N ALA A 477 -27.90 -15.93 -2.25
CA ALA A 477 -28.18 -15.58 -3.63
C ALA A 477 -27.21 -14.42 -4.01
N THR A 478 -26.17 -14.75 -4.77
CA THR A 478 -25.43 -13.75 -5.53
C THR A 478 -26.42 -13.12 -6.51
N ALA A 479 -26.60 -11.79 -6.45
CA ALA A 479 -27.46 -11.09 -7.39
C ALA A 479 -27.05 -11.47 -8.83
N ALA A 480 -28.03 -11.78 -9.67
CA ALA A 480 -27.78 -12.11 -11.07
C ALA A 480 -27.09 -10.91 -11.75
N PRO A 481 -26.04 -11.14 -12.57
CA PRO A 481 -25.36 -10.05 -13.24
C PRO A 481 -26.32 -9.27 -14.12
N LEU A 482 -26.23 -7.93 -14.07
CA LEU A 482 -26.97 -7.04 -14.98
C LEU A 482 -26.47 -7.27 -16.40
N VAL A 483 -27.41 -7.47 -17.30
CA VAL A 483 -27.10 -7.72 -18.70
C VAL A 483 -27.00 -6.39 -19.41
N SER A 484 -25.85 -6.04 -19.97
CA SER A 484 -25.72 -4.93 -20.91
C SER A 484 -26.38 -5.36 -22.25
N GLY A 485 -27.25 -4.54 -22.79
CA GLY A 485 -28.09 -4.86 -23.93
C GLY A 485 -27.45 -5.44 -25.19
N ARG A 486 -27.73 -4.88 -26.38
CA ARG A 486 -27.29 -5.44 -27.67
C ARG A 486 -25.80 -5.25 -27.99
N LEU A 487 -25.14 -4.28 -27.34
CA LEU A 487 -23.73 -4.01 -27.52
C LEU A 487 -22.87 -4.85 -26.56
N PRO A 488 -21.62 -5.19 -26.91
CA PRO A 488 -20.77 -5.99 -26.06
C PRO A 488 -20.43 -5.26 -24.75
N ALA A 489 -20.25 -6.02 -23.69
CA ALA A 489 -19.68 -5.51 -22.45
C ALA A 489 -18.15 -5.41 -22.58
N ILE A 490 -17.55 -4.50 -21.83
CA ILE A 490 -16.11 -4.44 -21.65
C ILE A 490 -15.71 -5.52 -20.66
N THR A 491 -14.81 -6.43 -21.04
CA THR A 491 -14.32 -7.53 -20.20
C THR A 491 -12.85 -7.41 -19.84
N GLU A 492 -12.19 -6.37 -20.36
CA GLU A 492 -10.80 -6.05 -20.12
C GLU A 492 -10.63 -5.00 -19.00
N LYS A 493 -9.39 -4.70 -18.66
CA LYS A 493 -9.04 -3.74 -17.62
C LYS A 493 -9.48 -2.33 -18.01
N VAL A 494 -10.37 -1.75 -17.18
CA VAL A 494 -10.85 -0.37 -17.30
C VAL A 494 -10.12 0.49 -16.27
N LYS A 495 -9.28 1.42 -16.75
CA LYS A 495 -8.44 2.29 -15.91
C LYS A 495 -9.12 3.59 -15.54
N VAL A 496 -9.91 4.12 -16.45
CA VAL A 496 -10.61 5.39 -16.29
C VAL A 496 -12.03 5.30 -16.83
N LEU A 497 -12.95 5.92 -16.10
CA LEU A 497 -14.33 6.17 -16.51
C LEU A 497 -14.54 7.68 -16.48
N GLU A 498 -15.12 8.25 -17.53
CA GLU A 498 -15.41 9.69 -17.60
C GLU A 498 -16.82 9.94 -18.12
N PRO A 499 -17.72 10.49 -17.27
CA PRO A 499 -19.09 10.82 -17.69
C PRO A 499 -19.12 11.88 -18.78
N ASP A 500 -20.02 11.73 -19.78
CA ASP A 500 -20.14 12.70 -20.89
C ASP A 500 -21.08 13.88 -20.56
N GLY A 501 -21.59 13.97 -19.34
CA GLY A 501 -22.50 15.00 -18.90
C GLY A 501 -23.91 14.90 -19.50
N LYS A 502 -24.21 13.89 -20.31
CA LYS A 502 -25.48 13.65 -21.01
C LYS A 502 -26.10 12.29 -20.67
N GLY A 503 -25.63 11.66 -19.58
CA GLY A 503 -26.03 10.32 -19.16
C GLY A 503 -25.24 9.20 -19.84
N GLY A 504 -24.25 9.51 -20.66
CA GLY A 504 -23.29 8.59 -21.24
C GLY A 504 -21.96 8.61 -20.52
N MET A 505 -21.03 7.73 -20.95
CA MET A 505 -19.73 7.57 -20.31
C MET A 505 -18.67 7.10 -21.32
N PHE A 506 -17.44 7.56 -21.14
CA PHE A 506 -16.26 7.00 -21.80
C PHE A 506 -15.49 6.08 -20.84
N ALA A 507 -14.91 5.01 -21.37
CA ALA A 507 -14.07 4.08 -20.65
C ALA A 507 -12.74 3.89 -21.36
N GLY A 508 -11.65 4.25 -20.70
CA GLY A 508 -10.28 4.01 -21.16
C GLY A 508 -9.75 2.68 -20.64
N THR A 509 -9.21 1.87 -21.56
CA THR A 509 -8.74 0.51 -21.26
C THR A 509 -7.29 0.30 -21.71
N ASP A 510 -6.76 -0.91 -21.52
CA ASP A 510 -5.45 -1.29 -22.06
C ASP A 510 -5.46 -1.38 -23.60
N ASN A 511 -6.62 -1.60 -24.24
CA ASN A 511 -6.73 -1.91 -25.65
C ASN A 511 -7.67 -0.97 -26.45
N GLY A 512 -8.13 0.11 -25.85
CA GLY A 512 -8.98 1.06 -26.56
C GLY A 512 -9.73 2.03 -25.67
N LEU A 513 -10.39 2.96 -26.34
CA LEU A 513 -11.38 3.84 -25.78
C LEU A 513 -12.77 3.32 -26.16
N TYR A 514 -13.67 3.27 -25.20
CA TYR A 514 -15.06 2.86 -25.39
C TYR A 514 -15.99 3.98 -24.98
N ARG A 515 -17.16 4.01 -25.60
CA ARG A 515 -18.24 4.93 -25.25
C ARG A 515 -19.54 4.18 -25.06
N SER A 516 -20.32 4.59 -24.09
CA SER A 516 -21.72 4.20 -23.92
C SER A 516 -22.56 5.47 -23.80
N SER A 517 -23.65 5.57 -24.60
CA SER A 517 -24.67 6.59 -24.43
C SER A 517 -25.74 6.17 -23.43
N ASP A 518 -25.79 4.88 -23.10
CA ASP A 518 -26.69 4.26 -22.11
C ASP A 518 -26.03 2.96 -21.67
N MET A 519 -25.50 2.93 -20.45
CA MET A 519 -24.78 1.79 -19.91
C MET A 519 -25.61 0.50 -19.85
N ALA A 520 -26.95 0.62 -19.86
CA ALA A 520 -27.83 -0.54 -19.95
C ALA A 520 -27.86 -1.16 -21.35
N LYS A 521 -27.49 -0.40 -22.40
CA LYS A 521 -27.43 -0.87 -23.80
C LYS A 521 -26.07 -1.42 -24.18
N GLY A 522 -25.02 -1.14 -23.43
CA GLY A 522 -23.66 -1.62 -23.65
C GLY A 522 -22.71 -0.56 -24.22
N TRP A 523 -21.57 -0.99 -24.74
CA TRP A 523 -20.42 -0.18 -25.08
C TRP A 523 -20.02 -0.29 -26.54
N GLU A 524 -19.69 0.82 -27.16
CA GLU A 524 -19.11 0.90 -28.51
C GLU A 524 -17.62 1.25 -28.40
N ARG A 525 -16.80 0.57 -29.19
CA ARG A 525 -15.40 0.94 -29.31
C ARG A 525 -15.29 2.21 -30.14
N VAL A 526 -14.60 3.23 -29.63
CA VAL A 526 -14.30 4.47 -30.34
C VAL A 526 -13.12 4.21 -31.28
N THR A 527 -13.28 4.56 -32.56
CA THR A 527 -12.19 4.48 -33.53
C THR A 527 -11.31 5.70 -33.37
N ILE A 528 -10.12 5.54 -32.82
CA ILE A 528 -9.16 6.64 -32.69
C ILE A 528 -8.42 6.88 -33.99
N GLY A 529 -8.08 5.82 -34.73
CA GLY A 529 -7.39 5.94 -36.03
C GLY A 529 -5.94 6.42 -35.94
N GLY A 530 -5.35 6.80 -37.05
CA GLY A 530 -4.02 7.44 -37.08
C GLY A 530 -2.83 6.60 -36.61
N GLY A 531 -3.01 5.31 -36.34
CA GLY A 531 -1.97 4.43 -35.78
C GLY A 531 -1.54 4.82 -34.37
N PHE A 532 -2.35 5.58 -33.65
CA PHE A 532 -2.08 5.99 -32.29
C PHE A 532 -2.17 4.82 -31.30
N ASN A 533 -1.45 4.95 -30.20
CA ASN A 533 -1.51 3.97 -29.10
C ASN A 533 -2.89 4.03 -28.43
N GLU A 534 -3.57 2.89 -28.38
CA GLU A 534 -4.91 2.78 -27.81
C GLU A 534 -4.93 2.32 -26.35
N ASN A 535 -3.77 2.23 -25.71
CA ASN A 535 -3.66 2.02 -24.26
C ASN A 535 -3.92 3.35 -23.55
N ILE A 536 -5.15 3.55 -23.06
CA ILE A 536 -5.65 4.82 -22.53
C ILE A 536 -5.50 4.87 -21.03
N PHE A 537 -4.77 5.86 -20.52
CA PHE A 537 -4.55 6.08 -19.08
C PHE A 537 -5.46 7.16 -18.49
N ALA A 538 -5.75 8.19 -19.26
CA ALA A 538 -6.58 9.30 -18.84
C ALA A 538 -7.61 9.66 -19.91
N VAL A 539 -8.80 10.03 -19.49
CA VAL A 539 -9.83 10.65 -20.34
C VAL A 539 -10.37 11.84 -19.55
N HIS A 540 -10.49 12.98 -20.22
CA HIS A 540 -11.07 14.18 -19.62
C HIS A 540 -11.95 14.90 -20.65
N ILE A 541 -13.17 15.21 -20.26
CA ILE A 541 -14.11 16.01 -21.06
C ILE A 541 -14.07 17.43 -20.52
N SER A 542 -13.82 18.39 -21.38
CA SER A 542 -13.79 19.80 -20.96
C SER A 542 -15.17 20.25 -20.47
N PRO A 543 -15.31 20.69 -19.19
CA PRO A 543 -16.61 21.12 -18.67
C PRO A 543 -17.20 22.30 -19.43
N ALA A 544 -16.35 23.21 -19.94
CA ALA A 544 -16.77 24.39 -20.70
C ALA A 544 -17.02 24.09 -22.18
N ARG A 545 -16.51 22.96 -22.71
CA ARG A 545 -16.64 22.51 -24.11
C ARG A 545 -16.88 21.01 -24.16
N PRO A 546 -18.11 20.52 -23.89
CA PRO A 546 -18.40 19.10 -23.77
C PRO A 546 -18.16 18.26 -25.03
N GLU A 547 -18.03 18.89 -26.19
CA GLU A 547 -17.60 18.23 -27.44
C GLU A 547 -16.10 18.00 -27.53
N THR A 548 -15.31 18.67 -26.67
CA THR A 548 -13.85 18.51 -26.62
C THR A 548 -13.46 17.48 -25.58
N ILE A 549 -12.85 16.38 -26.07
CA ILE A 549 -12.42 15.25 -25.26
C ILE A 549 -10.92 15.08 -25.40
N TRP A 550 -10.24 14.99 -24.27
CA TRP A 550 -8.81 14.74 -24.16
C TRP A 550 -8.54 13.31 -23.73
N ALA A 551 -7.61 12.65 -24.39
CA ALA A 551 -7.18 11.29 -24.01
C ALA A 551 -5.67 11.22 -23.83
N GLY A 552 -5.24 10.73 -22.69
CA GLY A 552 -3.84 10.44 -22.36
C GLY A 552 -3.53 8.99 -22.65
N THR A 553 -2.47 8.74 -23.41
CA THR A 553 -2.08 7.41 -23.87
C THR A 553 -0.77 6.94 -23.23
N ALA A 554 -0.46 5.65 -23.39
CA ALA A 554 0.79 5.08 -22.89
C ALA A 554 2.02 5.53 -23.71
N THR A 555 1.88 5.76 -25.04
CA THR A 555 3.04 6.06 -25.89
C THR A 555 2.77 7.07 -27.00
N SER A 556 1.53 7.53 -27.19
CA SER A 556 1.21 8.56 -28.20
C SER A 556 1.00 9.95 -27.61
N GLY A 557 1.30 10.13 -26.31
CA GLY A 557 1.10 11.41 -25.63
C GLY A 557 -0.37 11.76 -25.45
N VAL A 558 -0.73 13.02 -25.77
CA VAL A 558 -2.10 13.55 -25.63
C VAL A 558 -2.79 13.52 -27.00
N LEU A 559 -3.98 12.95 -27.02
CA LEU A 559 -4.91 13.00 -28.14
C LEU A 559 -6.09 13.91 -27.81
N VAL A 560 -6.64 14.57 -28.82
CA VAL A 560 -7.83 15.41 -28.67
C VAL A 560 -8.86 15.11 -29.75
N SER A 561 -10.11 15.03 -29.34
CA SER A 561 -11.30 15.08 -30.21
C SER A 561 -12.03 16.40 -29.95
N ARG A 562 -12.52 17.06 -31.01
CA ARG A 562 -13.30 18.30 -30.92
C ARG A 562 -14.73 18.13 -31.43
N ASP A 563 -15.13 16.90 -31.68
CA ASP A 563 -16.42 16.51 -32.28
C ASP A 563 -17.10 15.38 -31.50
N ALA A 564 -16.94 15.41 -30.16
CA ALA A 564 -17.51 14.45 -29.22
C ALA A 564 -17.03 13.00 -29.45
N GLY A 565 -15.76 12.81 -29.83
CA GLY A 565 -15.12 11.51 -29.97
C GLY A 565 -15.25 10.87 -31.36
N LYS A 566 -15.72 11.58 -32.38
CA LYS A 566 -15.85 11.04 -33.74
C LYS A 566 -14.52 10.99 -34.45
N THR A 567 -13.70 12.04 -34.35
CA THR A 567 -12.35 12.10 -34.92
C THR A 567 -11.32 12.49 -33.84
N TRP A 568 -10.09 12.04 -34.03
CA TRP A 568 -9.00 12.24 -33.06
C TRP A 568 -7.75 12.74 -33.75
N ALA A 569 -7.04 13.65 -33.11
CA ALA A 569 -5.76 14.15 -33.54
C ALA A 569 -4.77 14.16 -32.38
N ARG A 570 -3.48 13.99 -32.68
CA ARG A 570 -2.39 14.20 -31.73
C ARG A 570 -2.17 15.71 -31.56
N THR A 571 -1.93 16.15 -30.32
CA THR A 571 -1.61 17.55 -30.06
C THR A 571 -0.20 17.93 -30.47
N GLY A 572 0.73 17.00 -30.46
CA GLY A 572 2.13 17.24 -30.81
C GLY A 572 2.96 17.91 -29.70
N GLY A 573 4.22 18.14 -30.00
CA GLY A 573 5.13 18.91 -29.16
C GLY A 573 5.69 18.15 -27.94
N ALA A 574 5.90 18.87 -26.85
CA ALA A 574 6.64 18.36 -25.67
C ALA A 574 5.97 17.19 -24.94
N VAL A 575 4.69 16.92 -25.21
CA VAL A 575 3.94 15.79 -24.63
C VAL A 575 3.86 14.58 -25.53
N ASP A 576 4.51 14.62 -26.70
CA ASP A 576 4.54 13.49 -27.63
C ASP A 576 5.37 12.33 -27.08
N ASN A 577 4.87 11.11 -27.33
CA ASN A 577 5.54 9.86 -26.98
C ASN A 577 5.86 9.70 -25.49
N ILE A 578 5.17 10.46 -24.63
CA ILE A 578 5.30 10.37 -23.16
C ILE A 578 4.02 9.77 -22.59
N PRO A 579 4.11 8.79 -21.67
CA PRO A 579 2.95 8.31 -20.94
C PRO A 579 2.26 9.43 -20.15
N VAL A 580 0.96 9.61 -20.38
CA VAL A 580 0.15 10.66 -19.78
C VAL A 580 -0.75 10.06 -18.70
N SER A 581 -0.49 10.44 -17.45
CA SER A 581 -1.17 9.86 -16.27
C SER A 581 -2.46 10.59 -15.90
N SER A 582 -2.54 11.91 -16.13
CA SER A 582 -3.69 12.74 -15.79
C SER A 582 -3.84 13.93 -16.70
N ILE A 583 -5.08 14.37 -16.92
CA ILE A 583 -5.42 15.55 -17.73
C ILE A 583 -6.53 16.31 -17.00
N ALA A 584 -6.44 17.65 -17.00
CA ALA A 584 -7.50 18.53 -16.54
C ALA A 584 -7.54 19.81 -17.40
N THR A 585 -8.72 20.39 -17.59
CA THR A 585 -8.89 21.70 -18.23
C THR A 585 -9.38 22.73 -17.21
N ASP A 586 -8.91 23.95 -17.34
CA ASP A 586 -9.37 25.05 -16.51
C ASP A 586 -10.85 25.36 -16.82
N PRO A 587 -11.78 25.27 -15.86
CA PRO A 587 -13.20 25.47 -16.12
C PRO A 587 -13.57 26.92 -16.51
N LYS A 588 -12.72 27.89 -16.17
CA LYS A 588 -12.91 29.32 -16.52
C LYS A 588 -12.11 29.73 -17.77
N ARG A 589 -11.03 29.02 -18.05
CA ARG A 589 -10.11 29.26 -19.19
C ARG A 589 -9.93 27.96 -19.97
N PRO A 590 -10.91 27.53 -20.79
CA PRO A 590 -10.92 26.20 -21.42
C PRO A 590 -9.77 25.95 -22.41
N ASP A 591 -9.05 26.99 -22.81
CA ASP A 591 -7.81 26.85 -23.61
C ASP A 591 -6.58 26.47 -22.76
N GLN A 592 -6.72 26.50 -21.43
CA GLN A 592 -5.67 26.04 -20.51
C GLN A 592 -5.88 24.57 -20.16
N ILE A 593 -4.92 23.76 -20.57
CA ILE A 593 -4.93 22.31 -20.35
C ILE A 593 -3.69 21.93 -19.54
N TYR A 594 -3.91 21.19 -18.46
CA TYR A 594 -2.88 20.68 -17.57
C TYR A 594 -2.72 19.17 -17.78
N VAL A 595 -1.48 18.73 -17.87
CA VAL A 595 -1.13 17.34 -18.14
C VAL A 595 -0.06 16.87 -17.16
N GLY A 596 -0.41 15.84 -16.39
CA GLY A 596 0.53 15.05 -15.59
C GLY A 596 1.06 13.87 -16.39
N THR A 597 2.37 13.69 -16.38
CA THR A 597 3.05 12.56 -17.02
C THR A 597 3.80 11.73 -15.97
N ILE A 598 4.41 10.63 -16.38
CA ILE A 598 5.28 9.84 -15.49
C ILE A 598 6.60 10.54 -15.15
N GLN A 599 6.89 11.71 -15.71
CA GLN A 599 8.14 12.44 -15.50
C GLN A 599 7.93 13.81 -14.90
N THR A 600 6.92 14.56 -15.35
CA THR A 600 6.71 15.96 -15.00
C THR A 600 5.30 16.45 -15.37
N PHE A 601 5.09 17.74 -15.21
CA PHE A 601 3.84 18.44 -15.43
C PHE A 601 3.95 19.45 -16.57
N TYR A 602 2.93 19.51 -17.42
CA TYR A 602 2.85 20.41 -18.57
C TYR A 602 1.56 21.24 -18.54
N LEU A 603 1.66 22.44 -19.13
CA LEU A 603 0.54 23.36 -19.37
C LEU A 603 0.51 23.76 -20.84
N SER A 604 -0.65 23.71 -21.48
CA SER A 604 -0.98 24.44 -22.69
C SER A 604 -1.88 25.63 -22.37
N ARG A 605 -1.71 26.76 -23.07
CA ARG A 605 -2.56 27.96 -22.97
C ARG A 605 -3.27 28.30 -24.29
N ASP A 606 -3.13 27.45 -25.27
CA ASP A 606 -3.59 27.66 -26.66
C ASP A 606 -4.35 26.43 -27.19
N ASP A 607 -5.10 25.79 -26.28
CA ASP A 607 -5.97 24.66 -26.62
C ASP A 607 -5.18 23.44 -27.13
N GLY A 608 -4.00 23.18 -26.53
CA GLY A 608 -3.16 22.02 -26.82
C GLY A 608 -2.25 22.17 -28.04
N LYS A 609 -2.13 23.36 -28.66
CA LYS A 609 -1.26 23.57 -29.79
C LYS A 609 0.21 23.63 -29.40
N THR A 610 0.51 24.24 -28.26
CA THR A 610 1.86 24.27 -27.68
C THR A 610 1.84 23.86 -26.22
N TRP A 611 2.94 23.29 -25.74
CA TRP A 611 3.08 22.77 -24.38
C TRP A 611 4.31 23.36 -23.68
N ILE A 612 4.12 23.84 -22.48
CA ILE A 612 5.17 24.42 -21.65
C ILE A 612 5.33 23.55 -20.42
N ARG A 613 6.55 23.09 -20.15
CA ARG A 613 6.87 22.40 -18.91
C ARG A 613 6.69 23.34 -17.73
N ARG A 614 5.93 22.93 -16.71
CA ARG A 614 5.63 23.70 -15.49
C ARG A 614 6.13 23.03 -14.22
N GLY A 615 6.99 22.06 -14.35
CA GLY A 615 7.59 21.34 -13.24
C GLY A 615 8.96 21.83 -12.80
N GLY A 616 9.32 23.12 -12.96
CA GLY A 616 10.68 23.61 -12.77
C GLY A 616 11.26 23.35 -11.37
N ASN A 617 10.43 23.38 -10.33
CA ASN A 617 10.81 23.04 -8.96
C ASN A 617 10.07 21.79 -8.42
N LEU A 618 9.42 21.00 -9.30
CA LEU A 618 8.87 19.69 -8.96
C LEU A 618 9.95 18.61 -9.12
N PRO A 619 9.95 17.58 -8.26
CA PRO A 619 10.77 16.41 -8.50
C PRO A 619 10.30 15.68 -9.77
N LEU A 620 11.15 14.79 -10.30
CA LEU A 620 10.66 13.82 -11.28
C LEU A 620 9.58 12.97 -10.63
N GLY A 621 8.50 12.67 -11.36
CA GLY A 621 7.41 11.92 -10.74
C GLY A 621 6.30 11.50 -11.68
N ASN A 622 5.53 10.52 -11.23
CA ASN A 622 4.29 10.09 -11.88
C ASN A 622 3.13 10.92 -11.31
N PHE A 623 2.68 11.93 -12.04
CA PHE A 623 1.65 12.85 -11.60
C PHE A 623 0.25 12.29 -11.90
N THR A 624 -0.37 11.71 -10.92
CA THR A 624 -1.57 10.88 -11.02
C THR A 624 -2.89 11.63 -10.87
N SER A 625 -2.87 12.80 -10.22
CA SER A 625 -4.09 13.58 -9.95
C SER A 625 -3.81 15.08 -10.09
N ILE A 626 -4.76 15.79 -10.68
CA ILE A 626 -4.75 17.25 -10.85
C ILE A 626 -6.09 17.77 -10.35
N LEU A 627 -6.08 18.63 -9.34
CA LEU A 627 -7.25 19.34 -8.83
C LEU A 627 -7.09 20.82 -9.10
N ILE A 628 -8.03 21.42 -9.83
CA ILE A 628 -8.10 22.87 -10.04
C ILE A 628 -9.15 23.41 -9.09
N ASN A 629 -8.81 24.43 -8.30
CA ASN A 629 -9.76 25.05 -7.39
C ASN A 629 -10.89 25.73 -8.17
N PRO A 630 -12.16 25.33 -8.01
CA PRO A 630 -13.25 25.85 -8.82
C PRO A 630 -13.55 27.34 -8.58
N THR A 631 -13.18 27.87 -7.42
CA THR A 631 -13.38 29.29 -7.07
C THR A 631 -12.20 30.15 -7.52
N ASN A 632 -10.96 29.63 -7.45
CA ASN A 632 -9.74 30.29 -7.89
C ASN A 632 -8.89 29.35 -8.76
N THR A 633 -9.04 29.43 -10.09
CA THR A 633 -8.39 28.49 -11.02
C THR A 633 -6.88 28.69 -11.17
N ASP A 634 -6.28 29.72 -10.56
CA ASP A 634 -4.83 29.84 -10.44
C ASP A 634 -4.26 28.92 -9.36
N GLU A 635 -5.12 28.42 -8.46
CA GLU A 635 -4.75 27.45 -7.45
C GLU A 635 -4.97 26.04 -7.96
N ILE A 636 -3.90 25.27 -8.02
CA ILE A 636 -3.86 23.90 -8.53
C ILE A 636 -3.15 23.01 -7.52
N LEU A 637 -3.72 21.87 -7.23
CA LEU A 637 -3.05 20.81 -6.48
C LEU A 637 -2.73 19.65 -7.43
N ILE A 638 -1.54 19.09 -7.29
CA ILE A 638 -1.15 17.88 -8.00
C ILE A 638 -0.56 16.86 -7.04
N SER A 639 -0.75 15.59 -7.36
CA SER A 639 -0.14 14.50 -6.60
C SER A 639 0.78 13.65 -7.46
N SER A 640 1.78 13.08 -6.82
CA SER A 640 2.71 12.13 -7.42
C SER A 640 2.74 10.81 -6.65
N SER A 641 2.70 9.69 -7.37
CA SER A 641 2.79 8.35 -6.80
C SER A 641 4.18 7.73 -6.92
N ILE A 642 5.19 8.49 -7.34
CA ILE A 642 6.56 7.96 -7.48
C ILE A 642 7.12 7.54 -6.12
N GLU A 643 7.94 6.51 -6.14
CA GLU A 643 8.46 5.86 -4.93
C GLU A 643 9.45 6.73 -4.16
N THR A 644 10.28 7.50 -4.86
CA THR A 644 11.42 8.19 -4.26
C THR A 644 11.04 9.50 -3.58
N ASP A 645 10.33 10.38 -4.28
CA ASP A 645 9.98 11.73 -3.79
C ASP A 645 8.61 12.20 -4.30
N GLY A 646 7.63 11.32 -4.22
CA GLY A 646 6.22 11.63 -4.48
C GLY A 646 5.67 12.67 -3.52
N GLY A 647 4.37 12.84 -3.50
CA GLY A 647 3.71 13.73 -2.56
C GLY A 647 2.65 14.63 -3.19
N ILE A 648 2.26 15.65 -2.45
CA ILE A 648 1.25 16.63 -2.86
C ILE A 648 1.89 18.00 -2.97
N PHE A 649 1.62 18.67 -4.08
CA PHE A 649 2.14 20.00 -4.38
C PHE A 649 1.00 20.95 -4.73
N ILE A 650 1.13 22.20 -4.29
CA ILE A 650 0.21 23.27 -4.61
C ILE A 650 0.92 24.37 -5.41
N SER A 651 0.25 24.88 -6.41
CA SER A 651 0.55 26.13 -7.07
C SER A 651 -0.56 27.15 -6.81
N THR A 652 -0.24 28.43 -6.67
CA THR A 652 -1.17 29.54 -6.58
C THR A 652 -1.02 30.54 -7.72
N ASP A 653 -0.23 30.17 -8.73
CA ASP A 653 0.12 30.98 -9.90
C ASP A 653 -0.06 30.21 -11.22
N ALA A 654 -1.11 29.41 -11.30
CA ALA A 654 -1.47 28.58 -12.48
C ALA A 654 -0.32 27.64 -12.90
N GLY A 655 0.36 27.03 -11.95
CA GLY A 655 1.39 26.01 -12.18
C GLY A 655 2.79 26.54 -12.48
N ASN A 656 3.08 27.82 -12.24
CA ASN A 656 4.43 28.36 -12.47
C ASN A 656 5.40 27.95 -11.35
N LYS A 657 4.95 28.02 -10.08
CA LYS A 657 5.71 27.61 -8.90
C LYS A 657 4.90 26.66 -8.04
N TRP A 658 5.59 25.76 -7.33
CA TRP A 658 4.97 24.73 -6.52
C TRP A 658 5.54 24.74 -5.10
N LYS A 659 4.68 24.50 -4.12
CA LYS A 659 5.05 24.26 -2.71
C LYS A 659 4.52 22.88 -2.29
N ARG A 660 5.22 22.19 -1.40
CA ARG A 660 4.75 20.91 -0.82
C ARG A 660 3.72 21.19 0.27
N VAL A 661 2.67 20.34 0.31
CA VAL A 661 1.66 20.33 1.38
C VAL A 661 1.62 19.00 2.15
N ASP A 662 2.65 18.19 1.97
CA ASP A 662 2.85 16.91 2.64
C ASP A 662 4.15 16.88 3.46
N THR A 663 4.54 18.00 4.02
CA THR A 663 5.77 18.17 4.79
C THR A 663 5.76 17.34 6.08
N LYS A 664 6.93 17.22 6.74
CA LYS A 664 7.05 16.52 8.03
C LYS A 664 6.16 17.13 9.11
N GLU A 665 6.01 18.43 9.06
CA GLU A 665 5.19 19.20 9.99
C GLU A 665 3.72 18.87 9.83
N MET A 666 3.25 18.62 8.60
CA MET A 666 1.84 18.32 8.26
C MET A 666 1.52 16.82 8.33
N LYS A 667 2.50 15.96 8.55
CA LYS A 667 2.36 14.53 8.92
C LYS A 667 1.55 13.64 7.97
N LEU A 668 1.72 13.78 6.65
CA LEU A 668 1.22 12.76 5.71
C LEU A 668 2.19 11.57 5.70
N PRO A 669 1.79 10.38 6.18
CA PRO A 669 2.72 9.27 6.38
C PRO A 669 3.25 8.65 5.09
N SER A 670 2.45 8.61 4.03
CA SER A 670 2.89 8.09 2.73
C SER A 670 2.86 9.20 1.68
N ARG A 671 4.00 9.43 1.06
CA ARG A 671 4.14 10.40 -0.04
C ARG A 671 3.79 9.84 -1.42
N ARG A 672 3.47 8.56 -1.52
CA ARG A 672 2.99 7.96 -2.77
C ARG A 672 1.47 8.17 -2.86
N VAL A 673 1.04 9.25 -3.51
CA VAL A 673 -0.38 9.66 -3.58
C VAL A 673 -0.95 9.34 -4.95
N TRP A 674 -1.99 8.49 -4.97
CA TRP A 674 -2.60 7.98 -6.21
C TRP A 674 -3.79 8.81 -6.68
N SER A 675 -4.56 9.35 -5.77
CA SER A 675 -5.78 10.10 -6.10
C SER A 675 -6.03 11.18 -5.06
N MET A 676 -6.57 12.31 -5.49
CA MET A 676 -7.07 13.36 -4.62
C MET A 676 -8.48 13.77 -5.04
N ALA A 677 -9.26 14.30 -4.11
CA ALA A 677 -10.57 14.87 -4.39
C ALA A 677 -10.86 16.05 -3.46
N PHE A 678 -11.50 17.09 -3.98
CA PHE A 678 -12.20 18.07 -3.15
C PHE A 678 -13.50 17.47 -2.60
N ASP A 679 -13.90 17.87 -1.41
CA ASP A 679 -15.28 17.69 -0.97
C ASP A 679 -16.19 18.56 -1.85
N PRO A 680 -17.20 18.00 -2.56
CA PRO A 680 -18.05 18.78 -3.46
C PRO A 680 -18.90 19.83 -2.74
N GLN A 681 -19.18 19.64 -1.44
CA GLN A 681 -19.96 20.57 -0.61
C GLN A 681 -19.07 21.52 0.18
N ASP A 682 -17.75 21.24 0.27
CA ASP A 682 -16.80 22.05 1.02
C ASP A 682 -15.42 22.02 0.36
N SER A 683 -15.17 22.90 -0.59
CA SER A 683 -13.92 22.97 -1.34
C SER A 683 -12.67 23.31 -0.49
N THR A 684 -12.86 23.61 0.80
CA THR A 684 -11.73 23.76 1.74
C THR A 684 -11.17 22.42 2.19
N ARG A 685 -11.94 21.35 2.04
CA ARG A 685 -11.56 20.00 2.43
C ARG A 685 -11.02 19.20 1.24
N ILE A 686 -9.83 18.64 1.41
CA ILE A 686 -9.15 17.85 0.41
C ILE A 686 -8.88 16.46 0.97
N PHE A 687 -9.20 15.44 0.19
CA PHE A 687 -8.88 14.04 0.50
C PHE A 687 -7.73 13.57 -0.37
N ALA A 688 -6.85 12.72 0.19
CA ALA A 688 -5.74 12.09 -0.50
C ALA A 688 -5.72 10.58 -0.25
N ALA A 689 -5.71 9.80 -1.32
CA ALA A 689 -5.57 8.35 -1.29
C ALA A 689 -4.11 7.96 -1.51
N THR A 690 -3.54 7.20 -0.58
CA THR A 690 -2.10 6.93 -0.51
C THR A 690 -1.77 5.44 -0.74
N HIS A 691 -0.50 5.15 -1.01
CA HIS A 691 -0.02 3.79 -1.28
C HIS A 691 -0.07 2.89 -0.03
N SER A 692 0.31 3.41 1.14
CA SER A 692 0.53 2.58 2.33
C SER A 692 -0.05 3.18 3.61
N SER A 693 -0.92 4.19 3.48
CA SER A 693 -1.51 4.87 4.64
C SER A 693 -2.99 5.21 4.43
N GLY A 694 -3.69 4.49 3.54
CA GLY A 694 -5.12 4.68 3.32
C GLY A 694 -5.49 6.06 2.77
N VAL A 695 -6.55 6.65 3.32
CA VAL A 695 -7.06 7.98 2.99
C VAL A 695 -6.80 8.93 4.14
N TYR A 696 -6.32 10.11 3.79
CA TYR A 696 -6.15 11.26 4.67
C TYR A 696 -6.97 12.44 4.17
N LYS A 697 -7.36 13.33 5.07
CA LYS A 697 -7.94 14.63 4.74
C LYS A 697 -7.09 15.76 5.31
N ILE A 698 -7.14 16.90 4.64
CA ILE A 698 -6.58 18.17 5.13
C ILE A 698 -7.64 19.24 4.91
N GLU A 699 -7.70 20.19 5.84
CA GLU A 699 -8.62 21.33 5.74
C GLU A 699 -7.81 22.63 5.61
N ARG A 700 -8.28 23.53 4.75
CA ARG A 700 -7.74 24.88 4.66
C ARG A 700 -8.26 25.69 5.83
N THR A 701 -7.39 26.33 6.54
CA THR A 701 -7.78 27.35 7.53
C THR A 701 -7.84 28.71 6.84
N ALA A 702 -9.03 29.33 6.82
CA ALA A 702 -9.11 30.74 6.51
C ALA A 702 -8.26 31.49 7.56
N ARG A 703 -7.23 32.22 7.17
CA ARG A 703 -6.62 33.18 8.06
C ARG A 703 -7.68 34.20 8.41
N THR A 704 -8.25 34.12 9.59
CA THR A 704 -8.94 35.27 10.18
C THR A 704 -7.91 36.40 10.25
N ALA A 705 -8.22 37.49 9.60
CA ALA A 705 -7.52 38.76 9.80
C ALA A 705 -7.80 39.23 11.24
N ALA A 706 -7.09 38.64 12.20
CA ALA A 706 -7.13 39.03 13.60
C ALA A 706 -5.70 39.43 13.98
N GLY A 707 -5.48 40.73 14.03
CA GLY A 707 -4.26 41.34 14.59
C GLY A 707 -3.65 42.42 13.69
N MET A 708 -4.36 43.48 13.43
CA MET A 708 -3.73 44.81 13.30
C MET A 708 -3.75 45.47 14.66
#